data_e8c2a6bd8a99d91f5508d606cfb27ff5
#
_entry.id   e8c2a6bd8a99d91f5508d606cfb27ff5
#
_cell.length_a   1.000
_cell.length_b   1.000
_cell.length_c   1.000
_cell.angle_alpha   90.00
_cell.angle_beta   90.00
_cell.angle_gamma   90.00
#
_symmetry.space_group_name_H-M   'P 1'
#
loop_
_entity.id
_entity.type
_entity.pdbx_description
1 polymer ?
#
loop_
_entity_poly.entity_id
_entity_poly.type
_entity_poly.pdbx_seq_one_letter_code
_entity_poly.pdbx_strand_id
1 'polypeptide(L)'
;MSSYYGPTSAPATSSPSSTSPTTPHPAFDPHHHLAVLPPPARDVTPSVAAVAAAIKGIDLTDSPPYVRSLSSTASNSPRIPPLRQNSGSQTPRVRPHATTLNIPGMTRSKVSPDGRIPQRDVASKLVIVMVGLPARGKSYITKKLQRYLSWQQHEARIFNVGNRRRIAAGIRVTPQPRLAPEPVQFDGPVRAATILLNGVSERTEPTEFDLNDPDMSRTDSQEDHSAKFFDPKNEKASAFREQVAMDTLDELLDYLLVGGGAVGIFDATNSTIERRQHIVDRIKAREPKLGILFLESICRDPNLLEANMRLKLSGPDYRDKDPHQSLKDFKARVAAYESAYQPLGDYEEEHDMQYLQMIDVGRKLVQHRLKGFLSGGISTYLSSFNLSPRQIWITRHGQSIDNQLGKLGGNSALTERGHCYGQALHRFMTHKRKEWLMEQKSKLAQASFPPLPGDNTPPYPEMNRDLDEKNFCVWTSMLQRSVATAEYFDADDDYDVKNWEMLNELNAGLFEGMTYDEIARKYPEEFHKRARDKLNYIYPGVGGEGYLQVISRLRDMVREIERITDHVLIIGHRSVCRVLMAYFMDLTREDITDMDVPLGMLYAIEPKPYGIAFHAYKYNEELAWFEELPNYRPQKAARGSV
;
A
#
# COMPACT_ATOMS: atom_id res chain seq x y z
N MET A 1 56.95 -25.48 -33.83
CA MET A 1 57.93 -24.45 -34.16
C MET A 1 57.60 -23.29 -33.22
N SER A 2 58.23 -23.19 -32.04
CA SER A 2 59.48 -22.46 -31.79
C SER A 2 59.24 -20.97 -31.89
N SER A 3 59.43 -20.07 -30.93
CA SER A 3 60.27 -20.00 -29.75
C SER A 3 60.02 -18.66 -29.05
N TYR A 4 59.96 -18.60 -27.71
CA TYR A 4 60.92 -17.97 -26.78
C TYR A 4 61.15 -16.44 -26.94
N TYR A 5 60.88 -15.62 -25.91
CA TYR A 5 61.84 -15.06 -24.93
C TYR A 5 61.14 -14.12 -23.93
N GLY A 6 61.31 -14.30 -22.68
CA GLY A 6 61.26 -13.28 -21.60
C GLY A 6 62.74 -13.06 -21.15
N PRO A 7 63.02 -12.48 -19.95
CA PRO A 7 62.60 -11.23 -19.31
C PRO A 7 63.83 -10.31 -19.01
N THR A 8 63.65 -9.04 -18.62
CA THR A 8 64.69 -8.23 -17.89
C THR A 8 64.02 -7.15 -17.04
N SER A 9 64.08 -7.27 -15.75
CA SER A 9 64.91 -6.57 -14.72
C SER A 9 64.77 -5.04 -14.67
N ALA A 10 64.41 -4.57 -13.46
CA ALA A 10 64.43 -3.21 -12.95
C ALA A 10 65.86 -2.61 -12.87
N PRO A 11 66.04 -1.30 -12.66
CA PRO A 11 66.47 -0.92 -11.30
C PRO A 11 65.80 0.36 -10.74
N ALA A 12 65.91 0.43 -9.43
CA ALA A 12 65.53 1.51 -8.53
C ALA A 12 66.51 2.68 -8.62
N THR A 13 66.02 3.93 -8.38
CA THR A 13 66.77 5.01 -7.73
C THR A 13 65.83 6.00 -7.08
N SER A 14 65.91 6.06 -5.77
CA SER A 14 66.21 7.20 -4.87
C SER A 14 65.23 8.39 -4.80
N SER A 15 64.74 8.57 -3.59
CA SER A 15 64.14 9.77 -3.00
C SER A 15 65.11 10.93 -2.92
N PRO A 16 64.57 12.17 -2.74
CA PRO A 16 64.89 12.85 -1.49
C PRO A 16 63.71 13.48 -0.75
N SER A 17 63.88 13.44 0.54
CA SER A 17 63.23 14.10 1.66
C SER A 17 62.88 15.58 1.50
N SER A 18 61.70 15.98 2.00
CA SER A 18 61.53 17.32 2.53
C SER A 18 60.62 17.28 3.77
N THR A 19 61.18 17.79 4.81
CA THR A 19 60.79 17.97 6.18
C THR A 19 59.51 18.74 6.39
N SER A 20 58.67 18.24 7.28
CA SER A 20 57.58 18.98 7.93
C SER A 20 58.03 19.52 9.28
N PRO A 21 57.57 20.69 9.74
CA PRO A 21 57.78 21.10 11.11
C PRO A 21 56.64 20.61 11.99
N THR A 22 57.02 19.92 13.03
CA THR A 22 56.24 19.54 14.20
C THR A 22 55.94 20.71 15.09
N THR A 23 54.69 20.95 15.44
CA THR A 23 54.30 21.77 16.60
C THR A 23 54.00 20.85 17.78
N PRO A 24 54.42 21.18 19.01
CA PRO A 24 54.33 20.27 20.15
C PRO A 24 52.96 20.34 20.84
N HIS A 25 52.46 19.20 21.24
CA HIS A 25 51.37 19.08 22.20
C HIS A 25 51.84 19.50 23.61
N PRO A 26 51.04 20.20 24.40
CA PRO A 26 51.33 20.44 25.80
C PRO A 26 50.99 19.22 26.64
N ALA A 27 51.89 18.91 27.58
CA ALA A 27 51.84 17.85 28.54
C ALA A 27 50.64 17.98 29.50
N PHE A 28 50.06 16.84 29.85
CA PHE A 28 49.06 16.70 30.92
C PHE A 28 49.71 16.92 32.28
N ASP A 29 49.23 17.87 33.05
CA ASP A 29 49.58 18.10 34.46
C ASP A 29 48.45 17.54 35.35
N PRO A 30 48.74 16.64 36.32
CA PRO A 30 47.68 15.89 37.07
C PRO A 30 47.26 16.58 38.38
N HIS A 31 47.37 17.88 38.53
CA HIS A 31 46.96 18.57 39.76
C HIS A 31 46.14 19.83 39.47
N HIS A 32 44.82 19.65 39.19
CA HIS A 32 43.85 20.72 39.44
C HIS A 32 42.61 20.20 40.14
N HIS A 33 42.36 20.80 41.27
CA HIS A 33 41.30 20.68 42.26
C HIS A 33 39.90 20.34 41.68
N LEU A 34 39.31 19.31 42.25
CA LEU A 34 37.91 19.00 42.22
C LEU A 34 37.10 20.16 42.82
N ALA A 35 36.41 20.91 41.98
CA ALA A 35 35.34 21.80 42.43
C ALA A 35 34.15 20.95 42.84
N VAL A 36 33.81 20.96 44.12
CA VAL A 36 32.66 20.31 44.73
C VAL A 36 31.40 20.99 44.19
N LEU A 37 30.63 20.29 43.39
CA LEU A 37 29.27 20.70 43.04
C LEU A 37 28.35 20.56 44.26
N PRO A 38 27.44 21.51 44.50
CA PRO A 38 26.48 21.38 45.60
C PRO A 38 25.51 20.18 45.34
N PRO A 39 25.02 19.49 46.38
CA PRO A 39 24.13 18.36 46.24
C PRO A 39 22.83 18.78 45.57
N PRO A 40 22.21 17.91 44.75
CA PRO A 40 20.93 18.18 44.13
C PRO A 40 19.84 18.42 45.20
N ALA A 41 19.03 19.43 44.96
CA ALA A 41 17.87 19.75 45.81
C ALA A 41 16.98 18.50 45.95
N ARG A 42 16.62 18.15 47.18
CA ARG A 42 15.69 17.08 47.47
C ARG A 42 14.35 17.43 46.84
N ASP A 43 13.84 16.56 45.99
CA ASP A 43 12.47 16.56 45.52
C ASP A 43 11.54 16.48 46.73
N VAL A 44 10.88 17.58 47.01
CA VAL A 44 9.79 17.63 47.97
C VAL A 44 8.54 17.25 47.20
N THR A 45 8.22 15.96 47.17
CA THR A 45 6.88 15.51 46.76
C THR A 45 5.88 16.01 47.79
N PRO A 46 4.86 16.81 47.42
CA PRO A 46 3.83 17.23 48.35
C PRO A 46 3.09 15.99 48.87
N SER A 47 2.90 15.94 50.20
CA SER A 47 2.19 14.83 50.83
C SER A 47 0.77 14.74 50.31
N VAL A 48 0.23 13.50 50.23
CA VAL A 48 -1.15 13.23 49.79
C VAL A 48 -2.18 14.06 50.57
N ALA A 49 -1.88 14.46 51.79
CA ALA A 49 -2.71 15.36 52.59
C ALA A 49 -2.76 16.80 52.05
N ALA A 50 -1.68 17.32 51.48
CA ALA A 50 -1.67 18.66 50.88
C ALA A 50 -2.46 18.71 49.55
N VAL A 51 -2.42 17.65 48.78
CA VAL A 51 -3.23 17.51 47.55
C VAL A 51 -4.74 17.35 47.92
N ALA A 52 -5.06 16.61 48.94
CA ALA A 52 -6.43 16.46 49.41
C ALA A 52 -7.02 17.77 50.01
N ALA A 53 -6.20 18.63 50.60
CA ALA A 53 -6.64 19.93 51.09
C ALA A 53 -6.88 20.94 49.97
N ALA A 54 -6.13 20.86 48.88
CA ALA A 54 -6.30 21.70 47.67
C ALA A 54 -7.58 21.36 46.89
N ILE A 55 -8.04 20.11 46.95
CA ILE A 55 -9.26 19.64 46.24
C ILE A 55 -10.54 20.03 47.02
N LYS A 56 -10.48 20.22 48.32
CA LYS A 56 -11.64 20.59 49.16
C LYS A 56 -12.09 22.06 49.06
N GLY A 57 -11.36 22.90 48.36
CA GLY A 57 -11.68 24.32 48.14
C GLY A 57 -12.32 24.66 46.80
N ILE A 58 -12.60 23.68 45.95
CA ILE A 58 -13.23 23.93 44.66
C ILE A 58 -14.72 23.63 44.78
N ASP A 59 -15.54 24.68 44.86
CA ASP A 59 -16.98 24.61 44.78
C ASP A 59 -17.40 24.26 43.36
N LEU A 60 -17.95 23.06 43.16
CA LEU A 60 -18.32 22.50 41.84
C LEU A 60 -19.63 23.09 41.27
N THR A 61 -20.19 24.13 41.90
CA THR A 61 -21.45 24.74 41.48
C THR A 61 -21.29 26.01 40.66
N ASP A 62 -20.09 26.57 40.56
CA ASP A 62 -19.85 27.71 39.69
C ASP A 62 -19.33 27.28 38.33
N SER A 63 -20.21 27.33 37.34
CA SER A 63 -19.79 27.34 35.93
C SER A 63 -18.83 28.52 35.73
N PRO A 64 -17.63 28.32 35.17
CA PRO A 64 -16.71 29.42 34.94
C PRO A 64 -17.40 30.48 34.07
N PRO A 65 -17.38 31.76 34.46
CA PRO A 65 -17.89 32.81 33.62
C PRO A 65 -17.15 32.77 32.30
N TYR A 66 -17.89 32.88 31.23
CA TYR A 66 -17.38 33.00 29.87
C TYR A 66 -16.32 34.08 29.84
N VAL A 67 -15.06 33.71 29.94
CA VAL A 67 -13.95 34.66 29.80
C VAL A 67 -13.98 35.07 28.33
N ARG A 68 -14.57 36.24 28.07
CA ARG A 68 -14.23 36.98 26.86
C ARG A 68 -12.71 37.05 26.84
N SER A 69 -12.09 36.29 25.97
CA SER A 69 -10.68 36.44 25.70
C SER A 69 -10.49 37.87 25.25
N LEU A 70 -9.94 38.67 26.13
CA LEU A 70 -9.29 39.91 25.73
C LEU A 70 -8.16 39.45 24.83
N SER A 71 -8.40 39.50 23.53
CA SER A 71 -7.36 39.36 22.53
C SER A 71 -6.29 40.40 22.87
N SER A 72 -5.21 39.96 23.46
CA SER A 72 -3.95 40.70 23.42
C SER A 72 -3.57 40.72 21.95
N THR A 73 -3.96 41.74 21.26
CA THR A 73 -3.61 42.00 19.89
C THR A 73 -2.13 42.14 19.76
N ALA A 74 -1.46 41.14 19.22
CA ALA A 74 -0.21 41.33 18.58
C ALA A 74 -0.46 42.33 17.44
N SER A 75 0.21 43.47 17.46
CA SER A 75 0.00 44.66 16.63
C SER A 75 0.27 44.46 15.13
N ASN A 76 0.43 43.23 14.62
CA ASN A 76 0.81 42.93 13.23
C ASN A 76 -0.01 41.86 12.54
N SER A 77 -1.22 41.55 13.02
CA SER A 77 -2.09 40.69 12.24
C SER A 77 -2.82 41.47 11.15
N PRO A 78 -2.83 41.04 9.88
CA PRO A 78 -3.57 41.71 8.84
C PRO A 78 -5.07 41.71 9.19
N ARG A 79 -5.66 42.89 9.26
CA ARG A 79 -7.09 43.10 9.49
C ARG A 79 -7.86 42.53 8.29
N ILE A 80 -8.62 41.49 8.51
CA ILE A 80 -9.61 41.03 7.53
C ILE A 80 -10.68 42.12 7.46
N PRO A 81 -10.96 42.70 6.27
CA PRO A 81 -12.01 43.69 6.15
C PRO A 81 -13.37 43.09 6.51
N PRO A 82 -14.26 43.82 7.18
CA PRO A 82 -15.57 43.32 7.52
C PRO A 82 -16.34 42.98 6.26
N LEU A 83 -16.82 41.76 6.14
CA LEU A 83 -17.73 41.30 5.10
C LEU A 83 -18.95 42.24 5.07
N ARG A 84 -19.15 42.99 3.98
CA ARG A 84 -20.35 43.77 3.76
C ARG A 84 -21.58 42.89 3.94
N GLN A 85 -22.39 43.18 4.93
CA GLN A 85 -23.71 42.62 5.06
C GLN A 85 -24.58 43.17 3.92
N ASN A 86 -24.89 42.35 2.92
CA ASN A 86 -25.96 42.63 2.00
C ASN A 86 -27.29 42.44 2.75
N SER A 87 -27.87 43.53 3.19
CA SER A 87 -29.22 43.62 3.70
C SER A 87 -30.21 43.41 2.53
N GLY A 88 -30.75 42.21 2.40
CA GLY A 88 -31.77 41.98 1.38
C GLY A 88 -32.11 40.52 1.09
N SER A 89 -32.33 39.66 2.07
CA SER A 89 -33.26 38.53 1.94
C SER A 89 -33.62 37.98 3.32
N GLN A 90 -34.90 38.01 3.63
CA GLN A 90 -35.48 37.58 4.88
C GLN A 90 -35.73 36.06 4.95
N THR A 91 -34.80 35.25 4.51
CA THR A 91 -34.84 33.82 4.84
C THR A 91 -33.54 33.46 5.53
N PRO A 92 -33.58 32.98 6.79
CA PRO A 92 -32.39 32.40 7.43
C PRO A 92 -31.99 31.17 6.59
N ARG A 93 -31.03 31.33 5.67
CA ARG A 93 -30.31 30.16 5.17
C ARG A 93 -29.59 29.58 6.39
N VAL A 94 -30.15 28.55 6.99
CA VAL A 94 -29.41 27.67 7.88
C VAL A 94 -28.21 27.18 7.09
N ARG A 95 -27.06 27.84 7.29
CA ARG A 95 -25.80 27.28 6.80
C ARG A 95 -25.70 25.95 7.50
N PRO A 96 -25.64 24.82 6.78
CA PRO A 96 -25.28 23.59 7.43
C PRO A 96 -23.98 23.87 8.16
N HIS A 97 -23.95 23.60 9.47
CA HIS A 97 -22.75 23.73 10.25
C HIS A 97 -21.63 23.06 9.48
N ALA A 98 -20.61 23.83 9.07
CA ALA A 98 -19.44 23.28 8.43
C ALA A 98 -18.79 22.38 9.47
N THR A 99 -19.19 21.13 9.49
CA THR A 99 -18.51 20.12 10.26
C THR A 99 -17.16 19.95 9.62
N THR A 100 -16.19 20.50 10.27
CA THR A 100 -14.78 20.14 10.35
C THR A 100 -14.31 19.09 9.38
N LEU A 101 -13.21 19.37 8.73
CA LEU A 101 -12.35 18.45 7.99
C LEU A 101 -13.06 17.25 7.38
N ASN A 102 -13.47 17.40 6.15
CA ASN A 102 -14.04 16.34 5.36
C ASN A 102 -12.94 15.36 4.92
N ILE A 103 -12.41 14.60 5.86
CA ILE A 103 -11.46 13.53 5.59
C ILE A 103 -12.26 12.26 5.35
N PRO A 104 -12.26 11.70 4.13
CA PRO A 104 -12.94 10.44 3.84
C PRO A 104 -12.47 9.35 4.83
N GLY A 105 -13.41 8.66 5.45
CA GLY A 105 -13.14 7.63 6.45
C GLY A 105 -12.96 8.13 7.90
N MET A 106 -12.74 9.42 8.13
CA MET A 106 -12.58 9.98 9.48
C MET A 106 -13.75 10.85 9.96
N THR A 107 -14.61 11.32 9.07
CA THR A 107 -15.78 12.12 9.43
C THR A 107 -17.06 11.49 8.90
N ARG A 108 -18.04 11.33 9.78
CA ARG A 108 -19.35 10.73 9.43
C ARG A 108 -20.24 11.61 8.57
N SER A 109 -19.87 12.86 8.29
CA SER A 109 -20.79 13.82 7.70
C SER A 109 -21.01 13.65 6.20
N LYS A 110 -20.07 13.02 5.47
CA LYS A 110 -20.15 12.87 4.02
C LYS A 110 -19.70 11.52 3.49
N VAL A 111 -19.12 10.68 4.33
CA VAL A 111 -18.72 9.32 3.97
C VAL A 111 -19.51 8.36 4.83
N SER A 112 -20.14 7.39 4.21
CA SER A 112 -20.79 6.28 4.88
C SER A 112 -19.76 5.47 5.68
N PRO A 113 -20.14 4.80 6.76
CA PRO A 113 -19.23 3.91 7.50
C PRO A 113 -18.57 2.83 6.65
N ASP A 114 -19.17 2.47 5.51
CA ASP A 114 -18.62 1.55 4.51
C ASP A 114 -17.64 2.22 3.53
N GLY A 115 -17.33 3.49 3.70
CA GLY A 115 -16.38 4.24 2.90
C GLY A 115 -16.94 4.81 1.59
N ARG A 116 -18.23 4.71 1.33
CA ARG A 116 -18.84 5.26 0.11
C ARG A 116 -19.00 6.78 0.19
N ILE A 117 -18.50 7.47 -0.82
CA ILE A 117 -18.72 8.91 -0.98
C ILE A 117 -20.14 9.13 -1.51
N PRO A 118 -20.98 9.96 -0.85
CA PRO A 118 -22.31 10.26 -1.34
C PRO A 118 -22.30 10.81 -2.75
N GLN A 119 -23.27 10.44 -3.57
CA GLN A 119 -23.37 10.91 -4.98
C GLN A 119 -23.34 12.44 -5.10
N ARG A 120 -23.95 13.15 -4.15
CA ARG A 120 -23.96 14.62 -4.10
C ARG A 120 -22.61 15.27 -3.84
N ASP A 121 -21.60 14.49 -3.41
CA ASP A 121 -20.26 14.97 -3.08
C ASP A 121 -19.26 14.66 -4.20
N VAL A 122 -19.64 14.99 -5.41
CA VAL A 122 -18.89 14.67 -6.63
C VAL A 122 -17.48 15.28 -6.62
N ALA A 123 -17.30 16.44 -5.99
CA ALA A 123 -15.99 17.09 -5.88
C ALA A 123 -14.94 16.28 -5.07
N SER A 124 -15.40 15.29 -4.31
CA SER A 124 -14.53 14.37 -3.58
C SER A 124 -14.17 13.11 -4.39
N LYS A 125 -14.76 12.91 -5.58
CA LYS A 125 -14.47 11.78 -6.48
C LYS A 125 -13.33 12.11 -7.42
N LEU A 126 -12.66 11.07 -7.92
CA LEU A 126 -11.46 11.25 -8.73
C LEU A 126 -11.42 10.30 -9.93
N VAL A 127 -11.08 10.85 -11.09
CA VAL A 127 -10.64 10.08 -12.26
C VAL A 127 -9.12 10.10 -12.31
N ILE A 128 -8.51 8.93 -12.31
CA ILE A 128 -7.05 8.77 -12.54
C ILE A 128 -6.87 8.36 -13.99
N VAL A 129 -6.21 9.19 -14.78
CA VAL A 129 -5.91 8.93 -16.19
C VAL A 129 -4.47 8.47 -16.31
N MET A 130 -4.28 7.18 -16.63
CA MET A 130 -2.94 6.63 -16.82
C MET A 130 -2.34 7.11 -18.14
N VAL A 131 -1.06 7.48 -18.10
CA VAL A 131 -0.28 7.90 -19.27
C VAL A 131 0.99 7.05 -19.35
N GLY A 132 1.50 6.78 -20.55
CA GLY A 132 2.78 6.11 -20.74
C GLY A 132 2.73 4.98 -21.76
N LEU A 133 3.91 4.67 -22.28
CA LEU A 133 4.15 3.65 -23.31
C LEU A 133 3.82 2.22 -22.82
N PRO A 134 3.61 1.27 -23.71
CA PRO A 134 3.47 -0.13 -23.35
C PRO A 134 4.70 -0.66 -22.58
N ALA A 135 4.51 -1.63 -21.70
CA ALA A 135 5.54 -2.27 -20.87
C ALA A 135 6.27 -1.34 -19.86
N ARG A 136 5.74 -0.15 -19.58
CA ARG A 136 6.33 0.81 -18.60
C ARG A 136 5.77 0.66 -17.17
N GLY A 137 5.08 -0.42 -16.82
CA GLY A 137 4.62 -0.67 -15.45
C GLY A 137 3.24 -0.12 -15.09
N LYS A 138 2.47 0.51 -16.01
CA LYS A 138 1.13 1.06 -15.73
C LYS A 138 0.22 0.09 -14.99
N SER A 139 0.07 -1.13 -15.48
CA SER A 139 -0.82 -2.13 -14.87
C SER A 139 -0.37 -2.59 -13.47
N TYR A 140 0.91 -2.48 -13.14
CA TYR A 140 1.41 -2.69 -11.79
C TYR A 140 0.95 -1.57 -10.85
N ILE A 141 1.10 -0.32 -11.29
CA ILE A 141 0.69 0.86 -10.53
C ILE A 141 -0.82 0.87 -10.31
N THR A 142 -1.62 0.64 -11.36
CA THR A 142 -3.09 0.68 -11.28
C THR A 142 -3.65 -0.35 -10.30
N LYS A 143 -3.11 -1.57 -10.30
CA LYS A 143 -3.53 -2.62 -9.37
C LYS A 143 -3.16 -2.31 -7.93
N LYS A 144 -1.93 -1.85 -7.68
CA LYS A 144 -1.53 -1.43 -6.35
C LYS A 144 -2.38 -0.27 -5.84
N LEU A 145 -2.67 0.72 -6.69
CA LEU A 145 -3.55 1.83 -6.33
C LEU A 145 -4.98 1.38 -6.03
N GLN A 146 -5.58 0.54 -6.89
CA GLN A 146 -6.91 0.00 -6.66
C GLN A 146 -6.97 -0.73 -5.32
N ARG A 147 -6.02 -1.65 -5.06
CA ARG A 147 -5.92 -2.40 -3.80
C ARG A 147 -5.85 -1.47 -2.59
N TYR A 148 -4.96 -0.50 -2.61
CA TYR A 148 -4.77 0.46 -1.52
C TYR A 148 -6.01 1.32 -1.27
N LEU A 149 -6.61 1.87 -2.33
CA LEU A 149 -7.79 2.71 -2.23
C LEU A 149 -9.02 1.91 -1.74
N SER A 150 -9.25 0.72 -2.29
CA SER A 150 -10.35 -0.15 -1.86
C SER A 150 -10.19 -0.60 -0.41
N TRP A 151 -8.97 -0.95 0.00
CA TRP A 151 -8.66 -1.27 1.39
C TRP A 151 -8.91 -0.05 2.32
N GLN A 152 -8.60 1.17 1.86
CA GLN A 152 -8.87 2.43 2.58
C GLN A 152 -10.33 2.89 2.53
N GLN A 153 -11.27 2.07 2.13
CA GLN A 153 -12.69 2.40 2.07
C GLN A 153 -13.07 3.37 0.92
N HIS A 154 -12.20 3.54 -0.06
CA HIS A 154 -12.53 4.26 -1.29
C HIS A 154 -12.83 3.25 -2.39
N GLU A 155 -14.10 3.13 -2.78
CA GLU A 155 -14.48 2.25 -3.89
C GLU A 155 -13.73 2.66 -5.17
N ALA A 156 -12.75 1.84 -5.57
CA ALA A 156 -11.89 2.10 -6.71
C ALA A 156 -12.02 0.98 -7.75
N ARG A 157 -12.14 1.34 -9.03
CA ARG A 157 -12.24 0.38 -10.14
C ARG A 157 -11.34 0.78 -11.30
N ILE A 158 -10.72 -0.24 -11.94
CA ILE A 158 -9.90 -0.06 -13.13
C ILE A 158 -10.76 -0.30 -14.37
N PHE A 159 -10.69 0.64 -15.32
CA PHE A 159 -11.32 0.59 -16.64
C PHE A 159 -10.21 0.48 -17.69
N ASN A 160 -9.97 -0.74 -18.18
CA ASN A 160 -8.88 -1.03 -19.09
C ASN A 160 -9.33 -1.04 -20.54
N VAL A 161 -8.93 -0.03 -21.30
CA VAL A 161 -9.27 0.14 -22.72
C VAL A 161 -8.75 -1.03 -23.57
N GLY A 162 -7.58 -1.59 -23.22
CA GLY A 162 -7.02 -2.74 -23.93
C GLY A 162 -7.87 -4.01 -23.83
N ASN A 163 -8.50 -4.24 -22.67
CA ASN A 163 -9.42 -5.37 -22.47
C ASN A 163 -10.71 -5.16 -23.27
N ARG A 164 -11.30 -3.97 -23.19
CA ARG A 164 -12.53 -3.66 -23.93
C ARG A 164 -12.30 -3.79 -25.45
N ARG A 165 -11.18 -3.29 -25.95
CA ARG A 165 -10.79 -3.47 -27.35
C ARG A 165 -10.76 -4.95 -27.78
N ARG A 166 -10.18 -5.83 -26.95
CA ARG A 166 -10.12 -7.26 -27.25
C ARG A 166 -11.50 -7.89 -27.30
N ILE A 167 -12.37 -7.53 -26.36
CA ILE A 167 -13.76 -7.99 -26.34
C ILE A 167 -14.51 -7.52 -27.58
N ALA A 168 -14.37 -6.23 -27.95
CA ALA A 168 -14.98 -5.67 -29.15
C ALA A 168 -14.45 -6.31 -30.45
N ALA A 169 -13.19 -6.77 -30.46
CA ALA A 169 -12.60 -7.51 -31.57
C ALA A 169 -12.92 -9.03 -31.54
N GLY A 170 -13.85 -9.48 -30.70
CA GLY A 170 -14.29 -10.89 -30.65
C GLY A 170 -13.29 -11.86 -30.00
N ILE A 171 -12.19 -11.37 -29.44
CA ILE A 171 -11.27 -12.21 -28.67
C ILE A 171 -11.94 -12.53 -27.34
N ARG A 172 -12.33 -13.80 -27.17
CA ARG A 172 -12.87 -14.28 -25.90
C ARG A 172 -11.81 -14.14 -24.81
N VAL A 173 -11.91 -13.10 -24.00
CA VAL A 173 -11.25 -13.01 -22.71
C VAL A 173 -12.07 -13.91 -21.79
N THR A 174 -11.69 -15.18 -21.64
CA THR A 174 -12.33 -16.08 -20.70
C THR A 174 -12.22 -15.49 -19.31
N PRO A 175 -13.33 -15.11 -18.64
CA PRO A 175 -13.31 -14.88 -17.21
C PRO A 175 -12.89 -16.22 -16.60
N GLN A 176 -11.79 -16.26 -15.87
CA GLN A 176 -11.53 -17.44 -15.04
C GLN A 176 -12.65 -17.50 -14.01
N PRO A 177 -13.37 -18.66 -13.89
CA PRO A 177 -14.35 -18.80 -12.84
C PRO A 177 -13.66 -18.53 -11.50
N ARG A 178 -14.35 -17.86 -10.60
CA ARG A 178 -13.99 -17.78 -9.18
C ARG A 178 -13.97 -19.18 -8.59
N LEU A 179 -12.93 -19.93 -8.88
CA LEU A 179 -12.49 -20.95 -7.96
C LEU A 179 -11.90 -20.17 -6.78
N ALA A 180 -12.37 -20.50 -5.57
CA ALA A 180 -11.70 -20.13 -4.35
C ALA A 180 -10.20 -20.20 -4.63
N PRO A 181 -9.38 -19.19 -4.22
CA PRO A 181 -8.02 -19.06 -4.69
C PRO A 181 -7.31 -20.41 -4.59
N GLU A 182 -7.05 -21.05 -5.71
CA GLU A 182 -6.20 -22.24 -5.70
C GLU A 182 -4.86 -21.84 -5.15
N PRO A 183 -4.19 -22.70 -4.38
CA PRO A 183 -2.87 -22.41 -3.91
C PRO A 183 -2.08 -21.97 -5.15
N VAL A 184 -1.57 -20.75 -5.11
CA VAL A 184 -0.80 -20.20 -6.20
C VAL A 184 0.53 -20.96 -6.19
N GLN A 185 0.52 -22.16 -6.74
CA GLN A 185 1.68 -22.66 -7.42
C GLN A 185 1.82 -21.68 -8.59
N PHE A 186 2.81 -20.81 -8.50
CA PHE A 186 3.21 -20.01 -9.63
C PHE A 186 3.78 -20.94 -10.69
N ASP A 187 2.92 -21.59 -11.45
CA ASP A 187 3.30 -22.17 -12.72
C ASP A 187 3.59 -21.00 -13.67
N GLY A 188 4.81 -20.50 -13.55
CA GLY A 188 5.46 -19.68 -14.51
C GLY A 188 4.86 -18.29 -14.81
N PRO A 189 5.53 -17.55 -15.68
CA PRO A 189 5.23 -16.17 -16.07
C PRO A 189 3.87 -16.01 -16.76
N VAL A 190 3.29 -17.10 -17.26
CA VAL A 190 2.00 -17.10 -17.97
C VAL A 190 0.86 -16.62 -17.06
N ARG A 191 0.82 -17.06 -15.80
CA ARG A 191 -0.28 -16.72 -14.88
C ARG A 191 -0.14 -15.30 -14.33
N ALA A 192 1.08 -14.89 -13.99
CA ALA A 192 1.37 -13.51 -13.59
C ALA A 192 1.08 -12.51 -14.72
N ALA A 193 1.44 -12.86 -15.95
CA ALA A 193 1.15 -12.04 -17.12
C ALA A 193 -0.35 -11.97 -17.42
N THR A 194 -1.09 -13.05 -17.24
CA THR A 194 -2.55 -13.08 -17.41
C THR A 194 -3.25 -12.18 -16.39
N ILE A 195 -2.83 -12.22 -15.13
CA ILE A 195 -3.34 -11.34 -14.07
C ILE A 195 -3.01 -9.87 -14.38
N LEU A 196 -1.80 -9.57 -14.84
CA LEU A 196 -1.37 -8.22 -15.19
C LEU A 196 -2.03 -7.66 -16.45
N LEU A 197 -2.35 -8.53 -17.43
CA LEU A 197 -2.83 -8.11 -18.74
C LEU A 197 -4.35 -8.02 -18.81
N ASN A 198 -5.06 -8.91 -18.14
CA ASN A 198 -6.51 -8.99 -18.26
C ASN A 198 -7.26 -8.04 -17.32
N GLY A 199 -6.56 -7.41 -16.36
CA GLY A 199 -7.22 -6.49 -15.41
C GLY A 199 -8.38 -7.13 -14.63
N VAL A 200 -8.44 -8.45 -14.55
CA VAL A 200 -9.50 -9.16 -13.83
C VAL A 200 -9.26 -8.99 -12.32
N SER A 201 -9.72 -7.86 -11.84
CA SER A 201 -10.27 -7.79 -10.50
C SER A 201 -11.59 -8.53 -10.58
N GLU A 202 -11.69 -9.67 -9.93
CA GLU A 202 -12.83 -10.62 -10.00
C GLU A 202 -14.14 -10.10 -9.42
N ARG A 203 -14.40 -8.81 -9.46
CA ARG A 203 -15.60 -8.17 -8.92
C ARG A 203 -16.48 -7.45 -9.93
N THR A 204 -16.36 -7.79 -11.19
CA THR A 204 -17.37 -7.35 -12.14
C THR A 204 -18.25 -8.55 -12.44
N GLU A 205 -19.44 -8.56 -11.85
CA GLU A 205 -20.53 -9.30 -12.48
C GLU A 205 -20.56 -8.82 -13.94
N PRO A 206 -20.62 -9.74 -14.92
CA PRO A 206 -20.86 -9.33 -16.27
C PRO A 206 -22.24 -8.66 -16.24
N THR A 207 -22.30 -7.33 -16.41
CA THR A 207 -23.51 -6.72 -16.92
C THR A 207 -23.81 -7.52 -18.19
N GLU A 208 -24.92 -8.21 -18.23
CA GLU A 208 -25.46 -8.79 -19.43
C GLU A 208 -25.56 -7.67 -20.45
N PHE A 209 -24.55 -7.58 -21.30
CA PHE A 209 -24.67 -6.77 -22.51
C PHE A 209 -25.66 -7.50 -23.39
N ASP A 210 -26.75 -6.84 -23.67
CA ASP A 210 -27.74 -7.26 -24.62
C ASP A 210 -27.06 -7.52 -25.98
N LEU A 211 -26.82 -8.81 -26.26
CA LEU A 211 -26.18 -9.28 -27.50
C LEU A 211 -27.08 -9.13 -28.72
N ASN A 212 -28.22 -8.44 -28.56
CA ASN A 212 -29.26 -8.29 -29.57
C ASN A 212 -29.31 -6.89 -30.19
N ASP A 213 -28.26 -6.07 -30.08
CA ASP A 213 -28.18 -4.84 -30.85
C ASP A 213 -27.84 -5.19 -32.33
N PRO A 214 -28.79 -5.07 -33.27
CA PRO A 214 -28.60 -5.54 -34.64
C PRO A 214 -27.70 -4.63 -35.49
N ASP A 215 -27.19 -3.53 -34.96
CA ASP A 215 -26.43 -2.54 -35.71
C ASP A 215 -24.89 -2.71 -35.62
N MET A 216 -24.43 -3.69 -34.86
CA MET A 216 -23.03 -4.15 -34.92
C MET A 216 -22.88 -5.18 -36.02
N SER A 217 -22.90 -4.73 -37.26
CA SER A 217 -22.58 -5.54 -38.42
C SER A 217 -21.22 -6.24 -38.20
N ARG A 218 -21.27 -7.55 -38.05
CA ARG A 218 -20.10 -8.44 -38.10
C ARG A 218 -19.33 -8.15 -39.38
N THR A 219 -18.30 -7.32 -39.28
CA THR A 219 -17.27 -7.28 -40.28
C THR A 219 -16.48 -8.58 -40.17
N ASP A 220 -16.68 -9.44 -41.13
CA ASP A 220 -16.04 -10.74 -41.35
C ASP A 220 -14.60 -10.50 -41.81
N SER A 221 -13.77 -9.93 -40.95
CA SER A 221 -12.33 -9.88 -41.12
C SER A 221 -11.69 -10.04 -39.73
N GLN A 222 -11.00 -11.16 -39.53
CA GLN A 222 -10.00 -11.26 -38.45
C GLN A 222 -9.05 -10.07 -38.60
N GLU A 223 -9.36 -8.96 -37.94
CA GLU A 223 -8.48 -7.80 -37.93
C GLU A 223 -7.16 -8.24 -37.31
N ASP A 224 -6.12 -8.16 -38.13
CA ASP A 224 -4.76 -8.50 -37.75
C ASP A 224 -4.30 -7.53 -36.65
N HIS A 225 -4.27 -7.99 -35.39
CA HIS A 225 -3.80 -7.24 -34.22
C HIS A 225 -2.28 -7.08 -34.19
N SER A 226 -1.63 -7.12 -35.35
CA SER A 226 -0.21 -6.86 -35.53
C SER A 226 0.16 -5.39 -35.24
N ALA A 227 1.45 -5.10 -35.24
CA ALA A 227 1.98 -3.74 -35.07
C ALA A 227 1.31 -2.70 -36.00
N LYS A 228 0.87 -3.13 -37.21
CA LYS A 228 0.15 -2.27 -38.19
C LYS A 228 -1.18 -1.70 -37.65
N PHE A 229 -1.87 -2.41 -36.78
CA PHE A 229 -3.09 -1.92 -36.13
C PHE A 229 -2.80 -0.74 -35.19
N PHE A 230 -1.59 -0.65 -34.66
CA PHE A 230 -1.18 0.39 -33.72
C PHE A 230 -0.44 1.56 -34.41
N ASP A 231 -0.21 1.48 -35.72
CA ASP A 231 0.39 2.57 -36.48
C ASP A 231 -0.49 3.83 -36.41
N PRO A 232 0.05 4.99 -36.02
CA PRO A 232 -0.68 6.25 -36.01
C PRO A 232 -1.25 6.65 -37.39
N LYS A 233 -0.63 6.20 -38.45
CA LYS A 233 -1.04 6.46 -39.84
C LYS A 233 -2.27 5.65 -40.28
N ASN A 234 -2.66 4.63 -39.52
CA ASN A 234 -3.86 3.85 -39.80
C ASN A 234 -5.08 4.54 -39.21
N GLU A 235 -5.72 5.41 -39.99
CA GLU A 235 -6.86 6.24 -39.56
C GLU A 235 -8.05 5.40 -39.07
N LYS A 236 -8.40 4.29 -39.77
CA LYS A 236 -9.51 3.41 -39.36
C LYS A 236 -9.27 2.77 -38.01
N ALA A 237 -8.09 2.18 -37.81
CA ALA A 237 -7.71 1.58 -36.56
C ALA A 237 -7.55 2.64 -35.45
N SER A 238 -7.13 3.85 -35.79
CA SER A 238 -7.07 4.97 -34.84
C SER A 238 -8.45 5.42 -34.39
N ALA A 239 -9.40 5.59 -35.32
CA ALA A 239 -10.79 5.95 -35.00
C ALA A 239 -11.46 4.88 -34.11
N PHE A 240 -11.29 3.60 -34.43
CA PHE A 240 -11.81 2.50 -33.61
C PHE A 240 -11.21 2.50 -32.17
N ARG A 241 -9.89 2.69 -32.04
CA ARG A 241 -9.25 2.80 -30.73
C ARG A 241 -9.74 4.00 -29.94
N GLU A 242 -10.04 5.12 -30.63
CA GLU A 242 -10.62 6.31 -30.00
C GLU A 242 -12.03 6.05 -29.50
N GLN A 243 -12.89 5.45 -30.33
CA GLN A 243 -14.25 5.09 -29.94
C GLN A 243 -14.28 4.17 -28.71
N VAL A 244 -13.55 3.06 -28.74
CA VAL A 244 -13.48 2.12 -27.61
C VAL A 244 -12.99 2.81 -26.34
N ALA A 245 -12.11 3.78 -26.45
CA ALA A 245 -11.63 4.49 -25.27
C ALA A 245 -12.67 5.46 -24.71
N MET A 246 -13.40 6.19 -25.58
CA MET A 246 -14.47 7.07 -25.12
C MET A 246 -15.61 6.27 -24.47
N ASP A 247 -16.00 5.14 -25.05
CA ASP A 247 -17.00 4.25 -24.46
C ASP A 247 -16.55 3.72 -23.09
N THR A 248 -15.25 3.38 -22.96
CA THR A 248 -14.69 2.95 -21.66
C THR A 248 -14.66 4.09 -20.65
N LEU A 249 -14.43 5.32 -21.09
CA LEU A 249 -14.48 6.51 -20.25
C LEU A 249 -15.91 6.79 -19.78
N ASP A 250 -16.90 6.64 -20.66
CA ASP A 250 -18.32 6.81 -20.29
C ASP A 250 -18.75 5.79 -19.25
N GLU A 251 -18.35 4.52 -19.37
CA GLU A 251 -18.60 3.50 -18.34
C GLU A 251 -17.95 3.87 -17.00
N LEU A 252 -16.73 4.41 -17.02
CA LEU A 252 -16.08 4.92 -15.82
C LEU A 252 -16.86 6.07 -15.19
N LEU A 253 -17.35 7.00 -16.00
CA LEU A 253 -18.14 8.13 -15.52
C LEU A 253 -19.49 7.68 -14.94
N ASP A 254 -20.15 6.70 -15.54
CA ASP A 254 -21.37 6.10 -15.01
C ASP A 254 -21.11 5.42 -13.67
N TYR A 255 -20.00 4.68 -13.53
CA TYR A 255 -19.58 4.10 -12.26
C TYR A 255 -19.38 5.15 -11.17
N LEU A 256 -18.76 6.29 -11.48
CA LEU A 256 -18.55 7.35 -10.51
C LEU A 256 -19.83 8.13 -10.20
N LEU A 257 -20.61 8.48 -11.19
CA LEU A 257 -21.74 9.39 -11.02
C LEU A 257 -23.03 8.68 -10.55
N VAL A 258 -23.25 7.45 -10.99
CA VAL A 258 -24.45 6.66 -10.71
C VAL A 258 -24.14 5.45 -9.85
N GLY A 259 -23.07 4.72 -10.13
CA GLY A 259 -22.72 3.46 -9.50
C GLY A 259 -22.14 3.55 -8.09
N GLY A 260 -21.99 4.76 -7.51
CA GLY A 260 -21.50 4.95 -6.14
C GLY A 260 -19.97 4.87 -5.98
N GLY A 261 -19.21 4.69 -7.06
CA GLY A 261 -17.76 4.66 -7.03
C GLY A 261 -17.13 5.97 -6.53
N ALA A 262 -15.95 5.88 -5.92
CA ALA A 262 -15.17 7.02 -5.44
C ALA A 262 -14.00 7.35 -6.37
N VAL A 263 -13.33 6.34 -6.93
CA VAL A 263 -12.17 6.52 -7.81
C VAL A 263 -12.30 5.63 -9.04
N GLY A 264 -12.23 6.21 -10.21
CA GLY A 264 -12.15 5.52 -11.49
C GLY A 264 -10.73 5.59 -12.05
N ILE A 265 -10.11 4.46 -12.38
CA ILE A 265 -8.76 4.41 -12.97
C ILE A 265 -8.89 4.06 -14.46
N PHE A 266 -8.63 5.02 -15.31
CA PHE A 266 -8.67 4.89 -16.76
C PHE A 266 -7.33 4.39 -17.29
N ASP A 267 -7.20 3.06 -17.50
CA ASP A 267 -5.95 2.42 -17.91
C ASP A 267 -5.84 2.29 -19.42
N ALA A 268 -5.12 3.23 -20.03
CA ALA A 268 -4.74 3.25 -21.43
C ALA A 268 -3.35 3.87 -21.61
N THR A 269 -2.88 3.99 -22.85
CA THR A 269 -1.59 4.65 -23.14
C THR A 269 -1.68 6.17 -23.05
N ASN A 270 -2.79 6.77 -23.53
CA ASN A 270 -3.10 8.20 -23.54
C ASN A 270 -1.90 9.06 -23.97
N SER A 271 -1.29 8.65 -25.08
CA SER A 271 0.07 9.04 -25.50
C SER A 271 0.14 10.43 -26.13
N THR A 272 -0.96 11.03 -26.57
CA THR A 272 -0.98 12.34 -27.23
C THR A 272 -1.74 13.39 -26.42
N ILE A 273 -1.40 14.65 -26.63
CA ILE A 273 -2.06 15.81 -26.00
C ILE A 273 -3.53 15.85 -26.39
N GLU A 274 -3.85 15.69 -27.68
CA GLU A 274 -5.20 15.72 -28.21
C GLU A 274 -6.10 14.68 -27.52
N ARG A 275 -5.56 13.47 -27.32
CA ARG A 275 -6.27 12.41 -26.60
C ARG A 275 -6.55 12.81 -25.15
N ARG A 276 -5.58 13.38 -24.44
CA ARG A 276 -5.74 13.81 -23.06
C ARG A 276 -6.73 14.98 -22.95
N GLN A 277 -6.73 15.88 -23.93
CA GLN A 277 -7.70 16.97 -24.02
C GLN A 277 -9.13 16.44 -24.21
N HIS A 278 -9.36 15.54 -25.18
CA HIS A 278 -10.66 14.90 -25.38
C HIS A 278 -11.19 14.22 -24.11
N ILE A 279 -10.31 13.56 -23.33
CA ILE A 279 -10.67 12.96 -22.05
C ILE A 279 -11.13 14.04 -21.05
N VAL A 280 -10.39 15.13 -20.92
CA VAL A 280 -10.75 16.25 -20.01
C VAL A 280 -12.06 16.87 -20.43
N ASP A 281 -12.27 17.16 -21.71
CA ASP A 281 -13.47 17.77 -22.24
C ASP A 281 -14.69 16.87 -22.03
N ARG A 282 -14.55 15.55 -22.25
CA ARG A 282 -15.61 14.57 -22.00
C ARG A 282 -16.00 14.51 -20.53
N ILE A 283 -15.02 14.48 -19.62
CA ILE A 283 -15.26 14.46 -18.17
C ILE A 283 -15.95 15.76 -17.74
N LYS A 284 -15.43 16.92 -18.16
CA LYS A 284 -15.98 18.23 -17.79
C LYS A 284 -17.39 18.48 -18.38
N ALA A 285 -17.65 17.94 -19.55
CA ALA A 285 -19.00 18.02 -20.17
C ALA A 285 -20.05 17.23 -19.35
N ARG A 286 -19.66 16.09 -18.75
CA ARG A 286 -20.53 15.28 -17.89
C ARG A 286 -20.66 15.86 -16.48
N GLU A 287 -19.52 16.24 -15.87
CA GLU A 287 -19.47 16.79 -14.51
C GLU A 287 -18.24 17.69 -14.29
N PRO A 288 -18.41 19.01 -14.33
CA PRO A 288 -17.28 19.96 -14.23
C PRO A 288 -16.52 19.92 -12.91
N LYS A 289 -17.14 19.40 -11.83
CA LYS A 289 -16.55 19.37 -10.48
C LYS A 289 -15.73 18.09 -10.21
N LEU A 290 -15.78 17.13 -11.13
CA LEU A 290 -15.07 15.87 -10.95
C LEU A 290 -13.56 16.09 -11.01
N GLY A 291 -12.83 15.55 -10.02
CA GLY A 291 -11.37 15.62 -9.98
C GLY A 291 -10.73 14.78 -11.09
N ILE A 292 -9.69 15.29 -11.73
CA ILE A 292 -8.91 14.57 -12.75
C ILE A 292 -7.45 14.60 -12.34
N LEU A 293 -6.79 13.44 -12.28
CA LEU A 293 -5.37 13.28 -12.00
C LEU A 293 -4.72 12.48 -13.12
N PHE A 294 -3.76 13.06 -13.81
CA PHE A 294 -2.92 12.32 -14.75
C PHE A 294 -1.79 11.61 -14.01
N LEU A 295 -1.54 10.35 -14.36
CA LEU A 295 -0.47 9.55 -13.78
C LEU A 295 0.35 8.89 -14.87
N GLU A 296 1.55 9.41 -15.10
CA GLU A 296 2.48 8.90 -16.09
C GLU A 296 3.44 7.88 -15.46
N SER A 297 3.61 6.76 -16.14
CA SER A 297 4.56 5.72 -15.77
C SER A 297 5.71 5.70 -16.78
N ILE A 298 6.90 6.06 -16.33
CA ILE A 298 8.14 6.13 -17.12
C ILE A 298 9.09 5.06 -16.62
N CYS A 299 9.65 4.25 -17.53
CA CYS A 299 10.73 3.32 -17.22
C CYS A 299 11.84 3.53 -18.23
N ARG A 300 13.05 3.82 -17.73
CA ARG A 300 14.25 4.12 -18.53
C ARG A 300 15.24 2.97 -18.53
N ASP A 301 15.14 2.04 -17.58
CA ASP A 301 16.03 0.89 -17.49
C ASP A 301 15.75 -0.11 -18.64
N PRO A 302 16.73 -0.34 -19.54
CA PRO A 302 16.54 -1.19 -20.70
C PRO A 302 16.32 -2.67 -20.33
N ASN A 303 16.92 -3.15 -19.23
CA ASN A 303 16.78 -4.53 -18.78
C ASN A 303 15.37 -4.78 -18.24
N LEU A 304 14.86 -3.85 -17.44
CA LEU A 304 13.49 -3.90 -16.95
C LEU A 304 12.47 -3.82 -18.09
N LEU A 305 12.75 -3.00 -19.09
CA LEU A 305 11.89 -2.88 -20.27
C LEU A 305 11.82 -4.19 -21.05
N GLU A 306 12.97 -4.79 -21.33
CA GLU A 306 13.04 -6.07 -22.02
C GLU A 306 12.31 -7.17 -21.23
N ALA A 307 12.52 -7.24 -19.90
CA ALA A 307 11.80 -8.16 -19.02
C ALA A 307 10.27 -7.96 -19.07
N ASN A 308 9.82 -6.71 -18.98
CA ASN A 308 8.42 -6.36 -19.08
C ASN A 308 7.81 -6.69 -20.46
N MET A 309 8.57 -6.51 -21.55
CA MET A 309 8.15 -6.89 -22.90
C MET A 309 7.95 -8.39 -23.00
N ARG A 310 8.92 -9.18 -22.54
CA ARG A 310 8.82 -10.65 -22.55
C ARG A 310 7.64 -11.17 -21.73
N LEU A 311 7.37 -10.57 -20.58
CA LEU A 311 6.16 -10.87 -19.81
C LEU A 311 4.86 -10.62 -20.59
N LYS A 312 4.82 -9.56 -21.42
CA LYS A 312 3.65 -9.27 -22.25
C LYS A 312 3.39 -10.32 -23.32
N LEU A 313 4.41 -11.08 -23.73
CA LEU A 313 4.26 -12.16 -24.71
C LEU A 313 3.43 -13.34 -24.18
N SER A 314 3.38 -13.52 -22.87
CA SER A 314 2.50 -14.52 -22.25
C SER A 314 1.01 -14.08 -22.23
N GLY A 315 0.71 -12.88 -22.70
CA GLY A 315 -0.65 -12.34 -22.73
C GLY A 315 -1.49 -12.81 -23.91
N PRO A 316 -2.80 -12.49 -23.88
CA PRO A 316 -3.77 -13.01 -24.86
C PRO A 316 -3.49 -12.60 -26.32
N ASP A 317 -2.75 -11.51 -26.55
CA ASP A 317 -2.42 -11.06 -27.91
C ASP A 317 -1.36 -11.95 -28.58
N TYR A 318 -0.54 -12.71 -27.80
CA TYR A 318 0.65 -13.44 -28.27
C TYR A 318 0.74 -14.89 -27.79
N ARG A 319 -0.18 -15.36 -26.95
CA ARG A 319 -0.10 -16.64 -26.24
C ARG A 319 0.14 -17.85 -27.15
N ASP A 320 -0.45 -17.84 -28.34
CA ASP A 320 -0.44 -18.96 -29.27
C ASP A 320 0.47 -18.70 -30.49
N LYS A 321 1.34 -17.67 -30.40
CA LYS A 321 2.25 -17.26 -31.47
C LYS A 321 3.71 -17.59 -31.14
N ASP A 322 4.55 -17.71 -32.17
CA ASP A 322 6.00 -17.88 -31.98
C ASP A 322 6.61 -16.77 -31.13
N PRO A 323 7.34 -17.08 -30.03
CA PRO A 323 7.87 -16.09 -29.10
C PRO A 323 8.83 -15.07 -29.75
N HIS A 324 9.66 -15.49 -30.70
CA HIS A 324 10.61 -14.59 -31.36
C HIS A 324 9.89 -13.58 -32.25
N GLN A 325 8.95 -14.07 -33.06
CA GLN A 325 8.13 -13.22 -33.91
C GLN A 325 7.25 -12.28 -33.07
N SER A 326 6.68 -12.78 -32.00
CA SER A 326 5.87 -12.01 -31.06
C SER A 326 6.65 -10.88 -30.38
N LEU A 327 7.91 -11.14 -29.98
CA LEU A 327 8.77 -10.10 -29.41
C LEU A 327 9.11 -9.02 -30.45
N LYS A 328 9.39 -9.42 -31.70
CA LYS A 328 9.66 -8.49 -32.80
C LYS A 328 8.44 -7.61 -33.07
N ASP A 329 7.24 -8.20 -33.15
CA ASP A 329 5.98 -7.46 -33.35
C ASP A 329 5.71 -6.53 -32.17
N PHE A 330 5.90 -6.99 -30.93
CA PHE A 330 5.70 -6.15 -29.76
C PHE A 330 6.66 -4.96 -29.71
N LYS A 331 7.93 -5.15 -30.05
CA LYS A 331 8.93 -4.07 -30.18
C LYS A 331 8.54 -3.06 -31.26
N ALA A 332 8.06 -3.54 -32.41
CA ALA A 332 7.54 -2.68 -33.47
C ALA A 332 6.31 -1.89 -33.03
N ARG A 333 5.42 -2.51 -32.27
CA ARG A 333 4.27 -1.85 -31.64
C ARG A 333 4.69 -0.76 -30.65
N VAL A 334 5.70 -1.02 -29.81
CA VAL A 334 6.24 -0.01 -28.87
C VAL A 334 6.81 1.17 -29.65
N ALA A 335 7.61 0.92 -30.71
CA ALA A 335 8.17 1.97 -31.55
C ALA A 335 7.07 2.83 -32.25
N ALA A 336 5.97 2.21 -32.70
CA ALA A 336 4.83 2.94 -33.25
C ALA A 336 4.17 3.87 -32.23
N TYR A 337 4.08 3.47 -30.97
CA TYR A 337 3.60 4.36 -29.91
C TYR A 337 4.61 5.45 -29.55
N GLU A 338 5.91 5.13 -29.54
CA GLU A 338 6.99 6.09 -29.25
C GLU A 338 7.03 7.24 -30.25
N SER A 339 6.75 6.97 -31.53
CA SER A 339 6.76 8.00 -32.58
C SER A 339 5.70 9.11 -32.41
N ALA A 340 4.61 8.83 -31.69
CA ALA A 340 3.54 9.78 -31.41
C ALA A 340 3.41 10.15 -29.92
N TYR A 341 4.37 9.72 -29.10
CA TYR A 341 4.30 9.90 -27.66
C TYR A 341 4.71 11.31 -27.24
N GLN A 342 3.85 11.95 -26.49
CA GLN A 342 4.05 13.26 -25.88
C GLN A 342 3.96 13.10 -24.35
N PRO A 343 5.06 13.25 -23.60
CA PRO A 343 5.05 13.12 -22.14
C PRO A 343 4.20 14.23 -21.47
N LEU A 344 3.85 14.02 -20.22
CA LEU A 344 3.27 15.08 -19.40
C LEU A 344 4.31 16.17 -19.14
N GLY A 345 3.90 17.43 -19.10
CA GLY A 345 4.78 18.57 -18.87
C GLY A 345 4.13 19.90 -19.21
N ASP A 346 4.77 20.70 -20.03
CA ASP A 346 4.44 22.11 -20.30
C ASP A 346 2.96 22.31 -20.66
N TYR A 347 2.38 21.44 -21.49
CA TYR A 347 0.97 21.54 -21.88
C TYR A 347 0.02 21.42 -20.67
N GLU A 348 0.24 20.42 -19.81
CA GLU A 348 -0.57 20.21 -18.61
C GLU A 348 -0.35 21.32 -17.58
N GLU A 349 0.85 21.89 -17.52
CA GLU A 349 1.19 23.00 -16.64
C GLU A 349 0.52 24.30 -17.06
N GLU A 350 0.55 24.63 -18.35
CA GLU A 350 -0.15 25.79 -18.93
C GLU A 350 -1.67 25.71 -18.74
N HIS A 351 -2.24 24.52 -18.77
CA HIS A 351 -3.69 24.29 -18.61
C HIS A 351 -4.13 23.99 -17.17
N ASP A 352 -3.26 24.20 -16.18
CA ASP A 352 -3.53 23.98 -14.74
C ASP A 352 -4.03 22.56 -14.42
N MET A 353 -3.53 21.55 -15.16
CA MET A 353 -3.86 20.15 -14.95
C MET A 353 -2.94 19.55 -13.89
N GLN A 354 -3.53 18.83 -12.92
CA GLN A 354 -2.72 18.11 -11.93
C GLN A 354 -2.17 16.80 -12.49
N TYR A 355 -0.89 16.53 -12.23
CA TYR A 355 -0.28 15.27 -12.66
C TYR A 355 0.78 14.74 -11.71
N LEU A 356 1.06 13.46 -11.86
CA LEU A 356 2.15 12.73 -11.24
C LEU A 356 2.94 12.00 -12.34
N GLN A 357 4.27 12.02 -12.25
CA GLN A 357 5.14 11.19 -13.08
C GLN A 357 5.93 10.24 -12.18
N MET A 358 5.74 8.94 -12.33
CA MET A 358 6.55 7.93 -11.67
C MET A 358 7.65 7.49 -12.63
N ILE A 359 8.89 7.87 -12.32
CA ILE A 359 10.08 7.58 -13.11
C ILE A 359 10.87 6.49 -12.41
N ASP A 360 11.02 5.35 -13.06
CA ASP A 360 11.66 4.15 -12.54
C ASP A 360 11.19 3.85 -11.10
N VAL A 361 10.16 3.04 -10.97
CA VAL A 361 9.43 2.77 -9.72
C VAL A 361 10.37 2.76 -8.50
N GLY A 362 10.05 3.60 -7.51
CA GLY A 362 10.85 3.73 -6.29
C GLY A 362 12.04 4.70 -6.38
N ARG A 363 12.35 5.27 -7.56
CA ARG A 363 13.49 6.19 -7.71
C ARG A 363 13.09 7.66 -7.71
N LYS A 364 12.08 8.04 -8.50
CA LYS A 364 11.67 9.44 -8.62
C LYS A 364 10.18 9.57 -8.84
N LEU A 365 9.56 10.47 -8.07
CA LEU A 365 8.19 10.91 -8.26
C LEU A 365 8.17 12.42 -8.47
N VAL A 366 7.65 12.87 -9.61
CA VAL A 366 7.40 14.28 -9.91
C VAL A 366 5.92 14.54 -9.72
N GLN A 367 5.58 15.68 -9.11
CA GLN A 367 4.19 16.08 -8.90
C GLN A 367 3.99 17.54 -9.28
N HIS A 368 2.87 17.82 -9.94
CA HIS A 368 2.46 19.16 -10.31
C HIS A 368 1.06 19.46 -9.77
N ARG A 369 0.95 20.53 -8.98
CA ARG A 369 -0.28 21.18 -8.49
C ARG A 369 -1.38 20.23 -8.02
N LEU A 370 -1.05 19.21 -7.23
CA LEU A 370 -2.04 18.27 -6.71
C LEU A 370 -3.14 18.97 -5.92
N LYS A 371 -4.38 18.65 -6.23
CA LYS A 371 -5.58 19.20 -5.62
C LYS A 371 -6.41 18.10 -4.96
N GLY A 372 -6.79 18.31 -3.72
CA GLY A 372 -7.69 17.42 -2.99
C GLY A 372 -6.98 16.30 -2.22
N PHE A 373 -7.75 15.73 -1.30
CA PHE A 373 -7.25 14.71 -0.35
C PHE A 373 -6.78 13.42 -1.05
N LEU A 374 -7.58 12.93 -2.03
CA LEU A 374 -7.26 11.68 -2.74
C LEU A 374 -5.97 11.80 -3.55
N SER A 375 -5.79 12.88 -4.31
CA SER A 375 -4.57 13.08 -5.11
C SER A 375 -3.32 13.17 -4.23
N GLY A 376 -3.39 13.87 -3.09
CA GLY A 376 -2.30 13.93 -2.11
C GLY A 376 -2.00 12.57 -1.47
N GLY A 377 -3.04 11.83 -1.08
CA GLY A 377 -2.91 10.47 -0.53
C GLY A 377 -2.31 9.48 -1.53
N ILE A 378 -2.70 9.57 -2.79
CA ILE A 378 -2.14 8.77 -3.89
C ILE A 378 -0.66 9.08 -4.09
N SER A 379 -0.28 10.37 -4.13
CA SER A 379 1.12 10.77 -4.27
C SER A 379 1.98 10.22 -3.14
N THR A 380 1.52 10.35 -1.89
CA THR A 380 2.22 9.81 -0.72
C THR A 380 2.35 8.29 -0.78
N TYR A 381 1.31 7.58 -1.23
CA TYR A 381 1.38 6.13 -1.40
C TYR A 381 2.32 5.72 -2.53
N LEU A 382 2.29 6.40 -3.67
CA LEU A 382 3.19 6.12 -4.80
C LEU A 382 4.66 6.34 -4.44
N SER A 383 4.96 7.33 -3.58
CA SER A 383 6.32 7.58 -3.10
C SER A 383 6.87 6.46 -2.20
N SER A 384 6.01 5.59 -1.68
CA SER A 384 6.42 4.43 -0.88
C SER A 384 6.76 3.18 -1.71
N PHE A 385 6.58 3.21 -3.02
CA PHE A 385 6.87 2.03 -3.84
C PHE A 385 8.37 1.75 -3.95
N ASN A 386 8.73 0.49 -3.82
CA ASN A 386 10.05 0.00 -4.19
C ASN A 386 9.96 -1.43 -4.76
N LEU A 387 11.02 -1.87 -5.42
CA LEU A 387 11.15 -3.21 -6.01
C LEU A 387 12.20 -4.06 -5.29
N SER A 388 12.70 -3.60 -4.14
CA SER A 388 13.70 -4.32 -3.36
C SER A 388 13.18 -5.68 -2.91
N PRO A 389 13.93 -6.77 -3.14
CA PRO A 389 13.56 -8.08 -2.64
C PRO A 389 13.59 -8.08 -1.11
N ARG A 390 12.51 -8.49 -0.47
CA ARG A 390 12.38 -8.53 0.99
C ARG A 390 11.28 -9.47 1.41
N GLN A 391 11.29 -9.81 2.68
CA GLN A 391 10.25 -10.61 3.33
C GLN A 391 9.49 -9.78 4.35
N ILE A 392 8.17 -9.90 4.35
CA ILE A 392 7.26 -9.34 5.34
C ILE A 392 6.66 -10.51 6.11
N TRP A 393 6.97 -10.58 7.39
CA TRP A 393 6.49 -11.63 8.26
C TRP A 393 5.41 -11.08 9.19
N ILE A 394 4.33 -11.81 9.35
CA ILE A 394 3.20 -11.41 10.20
C ILE A 394 2.86 -12.56 11.14
N THR A 395 2.81 -12.26 12.42
CA THR A 395 2.36 -13.20 13.44
C THR A 395 1.61 -12.49 14.55
N ARG A 396 0.91 -13.25 15.37
CA ARG A 396 0.37 -12.77 16.63
C ARG A 396 1.40 -12.96 17.75
N HIS A 397 1.26 -12.17 18.82
CA HIS A 397 1.99 -12.40 20.06
C HIS A 397 1.80 -13.84 20.58
N GLY A 398 2.69 -14.34 21.42
CA GLY A 398 2.55 -15.58 22.17
C GLY A 398 1.28 -15.60 23.04
N GLN A 399 0.88 -16.78 23.51
CA GLN A 399 -0.30 -16.89 24.37
C GLN A 399 -0.17 -16.01 25.62
N SER A 400 -1.15 -15.16 25.88
CA SER A 400 -1.25 -14.34 27.09
C SER A 400 -2.22 -14.96 28.10
N ILE A 401 -2.16 -14.50 29.36
CA ILE A 401 -3.08 -14.93 30.43
C ILE A 401 -4.55 -14.63 30.02
N ASP A 402 -4.83 -13.48 29.45
CA ASP A 402 -6.17 -13.15 28.99
C ASP A 402 -6.65 -14.07 27.85
N ASN A 403 -5.74 -14.51 26.97
CA ASN A 403 -6.09 -15.52 25.95
C ASN A 403 -6.49 -16.86 26.58
N GLN A 404 -5.78 -17.28 27.64
CA GLN A 404 -6.10 -18.52 28.36
C GLN A 404 -7.46 -18.44 29.03
N LEU A 405 -7.83 -17.25 29.54
CA LEU A 405 -9.12 -16.98 30.19
C LEU A 405 -10.24 -16.63 29.19
N GLY A 406 -9.97 -16.57 27.89
CA GLY A 406 -10.94 -16.19 26.86
C GLY A 406 -11.40 -14.74 26.90
N LYS A 407 -10.65 -13.85 27.56
CA LYS A 407 -10.97 -12.43 27.70
C LYS A 407 -10.57 -11.62 26.47
N LEU A 408 -11.37 -10.60 26.17
CA LEU A 408 -11.09 -9.63 25.11
C LEU A 408 -10.20 -8.51 25.61
N GLY A 409 -9.33 -8.04 24.73
CA GLY A 409 -8.47 -6.87 25.00
C GLY A 409 -7.47 -7.13 26.11
N GLY A 410 -7.42 -6.20 27.06
CA GLY A 410 -6.52 -6.25 28.20
C GLY A 410 -5.05 -6.02 27.85
N ASN A 411 -4.21 -5.99 28.90
CA ASN A 411 -2.76 -5.86 28.76
C ASN A 411 -2.03 -6.87 29.68
N SER A 412 -2.43 -8.14 29.62
CA SER A 412 -1.85 -9.21 30.45
C SER A 412 -0.51 -9.69 29.90
N ALA A 413 0.31 -10.24 30.80
CA ALA A 413 1.59 -10.87 30.47
C ALA A 413 1.41 -12.16 29.65
N LEU A 414 2.49 -12.64 29.07
CA LEU A 414 2.55 -13.96 28.44
C LEU A 414 2.42 -15.08 29.47
N THR A 415 1.90 -16.21 29.01
CA THR A 415 2.04 -17.49 29.72
C THR A 415 3.42 -18.09 29.40
N GLU A 416 3.81 -19.13 30.13
CA GLU A 416 5.05 -19.89 29.82
C GLU A 416 5.07 -20.38 28.37
N ARG A 417 3.94 -20.90 27.87
CA ARG A 417 3.79 -21.28 26.45
C ARG A 417 4.03 -20.10 25.50
N GLY A 418 3.59 -18.89 25.91
CA GLY A 418 3.81 -17.66 25.14
C GLY A 418 5.29 -17.29 25.08
N HIS A 419 6.06 -17.45 26.15
CA HIS A 419 7.51 -17.24 26.14
C HIS A 419 8.24 -18.28 25.31
N CYS A 420 7.89 -19.58 25.42
CA CYS A 420 8.43 -20.63 24.56
C CYS A 420 8.19 -20.35 23.07
N TYR A 421 7.01 -19.84 22.73
CA TYR A 421 6.70 -19.39 21.38
C TYR A 421 7.64 -18.27 20.91
N GLY A 422 7.85 -17.23 21.72
CA GLY A 422 8.76 -16.11 21.39
C GLY A 422 10.19 -16.58 21.14
N GLN A 423 10.70 -17.49 21.99
CA GLN A 423 12.02 -18.08 21.82
C GLN A 423 12.16 -18.92 20.53
N ALA A 424 11.15 -19.75 20.25
CA ALA A 424 11.13 -20.55 19.03
C ALA A 424 11.02 -19.67 17.78
N LEU A 425 10.23 -18.59 17.85
CA LEU A 425 10.08 -17.62 16.78
C LEU A 425 11.43 -16.97 16.43
N HIS A 426 12.18 -16.50 17.41
CA HIS A 426 13.51 -15.92 17.20
C HIS A 426 14.45 -16.91 16.50
N ARG A 427 14.57 -18.15 17.00
CA ARG A 427 15.41 -19.19 16.39
C ARG A 427 15.01 -19.50 14.95
N PHE A 428 13.71 -19.61 14.69
CA PHE A 428 13.18 -19.88 13.36
C PHE A 428 13.46 -18.73 12.38
N MET A 429 13.25 -17.48 12.83
CA MET A 429 13.50 -16.30 12.00
C MET A 429 14.99 -16.15 11.64
N THR A 430 15.89 -16.40 12.58
CA THR A 430 17.34 -16.41 12.33
C THR A 430 17.73 -17.46 11.29
N HIS A 431 17.11 -18.64 11.35
CA HIS A 431 17.32 -19.69 10.34
C HIS A 431 16.79 -19.26 8.95
N LYS A 432 15.55 -18.77 8.89
CA LYS A 432 14.90 -18.35 7.63
C LYS A 432 15.60 -17.15 6.97
N ARG A 433 16.13 -16.22 7.75
CA ARG A 433 16.95 -15.11 7.23
C ARG A 433 18.18 -15.62 6.47
N LYS A 434 18.91 -16.57 7.06
CA LYS A 434 20.10 -17.17 6.43
C LYS A 434 19.73 -17.98 5.17
N GLU A 435 18.67 -18.79 5.25
CA GLU A 435 18.16 -19.58 4.13
C GLU A 435 17.77 -18.67 2.95
N TRP A 436 17.00 -17.63 3.20
CA TRP A 436 16.58 -16.68 2.18
C TRP A 436 17.77 -15.97 1.51
N LEU A 437 18.77 -15.55 2.29
CA LEU A 437 19.98 -14.91 1.75
C LEU A 437 20.74 -15.85 0.80
N MET A 438 20.92 -17.12 1.19
CA MET A 438 21.57 -18.12 0.35
C MET A 438 20.78 -18.36 -0.94
N GLU A 439 19.44 -18.44 -0.84
CA GLU A 439 18.56 -18.60 -1.99
C GLU A 439 18.67 -17.41 -2.96
N GLN A 440 18.65 -16.16 -2.44
CA GLN A 440 18.78 -14.97 -3.29
C GLN A 440 20.16 -14.90 -3.96
N LYS A 441 21.24 -15.24 -3.26
CA LYS A 441 22.59 -15.31 -3.84
C LYS A 441 22.67 -16.36 -4.95
N SER A 442 22.06 -17.53 -4.74
CA SER A 442 21.99 -18.59 -5.75
C SER A 442 21.20 -18.14 -6.99
N LYS A 443 20.04 -17.53 -6.79
CA LYS A 443 19.22 -16.98 -7.87
C LYS A 443 19.99 -15.90 -8.65
N LEU A 444 20.69 -15.01 -7.94
CA LEU A 444 21.47 -13.96 -8.59
C LEU A 444 22.63 -14.53 -9.43
N ALA A 445 23.31 -15.56 -8.93
CA ALA A 445 24.40 -16.23 -9.66
C ALA A 445 23.90 -16.95 -10.94
N GLN A 446 22.63 -17.39 -10.94
CA GLN A 446 21.99 -18.07 -12.08
C GLN A 446 21.21 -17.12 -12.99
N ALA A 447 21.00 -15.87 -12.54
CA ALA A 447 20.18 -14.91 -13.28
C ALA A 447 20.84 -14.51 -14.60
N SER A 448 20.05 -14.55 -15.67
CA SER A 448 20.41 -13.99 -16.97
C SER A 448 19.60 -12.71 -17.24
N PHE A 449 20.25 -11.72 -17.83
CA PHE A 449 19.56 -10.52 -18.31
C PHE A 449 19.55 -10.49 -19.83
N PRO A 450 18.37 -10.32 -20.42
CA PRO A 450 17.04 -10.22 -19.81
C PRO A 450 16.60 -11.53 -19.14
N PRO A 451 15.77 -11.47 -18.08
CA PRO A 451 15.39 -12.66 -17.34
C PRO A 451 14.66 -13.68 -18.21
N LEU A 452 14.92 -14.95 -17.97
CA LEU A 452 14.21 -16.05 -18.63
C LEU A 452 12.73 -16.06 -18.27
N PRO A 453 11.87 -16.62 -19.11
CA PRO A 453 10.47 -16.83 -18.74
C PRO A 453 10.36 -17.61 -17.42
N GLY A 454 9.63 -17.05 -16.45
CA GLY A 454 9.49 -17.63 -15.11
C GLY A 454 10.42 -17.08 -14.05
N ASP A 455 11.46 -16.36 -14.42
CA ASP A 455 12.32 -15.69 -13.47
C ASP A 455 11.64 -14.41 -12.95
N ASN A 456 11.26 -14.43 -11.68
CA ASN A 456 10.68 -13.30 -10.94
C ASN A 456 11.74 -12.52 -10.13
N THR A 457 13.03 -12.81 -10.33
CA THR A 457 14.10 -12.06 -9.69
C THR A 457 14.01 -10.60 -10.11
N PRO A 458 14.12 -9.64 -9.17
CA PRO A 458 14.10 -8.23 -9.52
C PRO A 458 15.14 -7.92 -10.60
N PRO A 459 14.74 -7.20 -11.66
CA PRO A 459 15.61 -6.97 -12.81
C PRO A 459 16.76 -5.98 -12.56
N TYR A 460 16.85 -5.44 -11.33
CA TYR A 460 17.88 -4.47 -10.98
C TYR A 460 19.05 -5.13 -10.24
N PRO A 461 20.19 -5.36 -10.91
CA PRO A 461 21.41 -5.84 -10.25
C PRO A 461 21.84 -4.93 -9.09
N GLU A 462 21.57 -3.63 -9.19
CA GLU A 462 21.87 -2.65 -8.17
C GLU A 462 21.09 -2.88 -6.86
N MET A 463 19.82 -3.31 -6.94
CA MET A 463 19.02 -3.64 -5.77
C MET A 463 19.48 -4.94 -5.07
N ASN A 464 20.24 -5.77 -5.79
CA ASN A 464 20.78 -7.01 -5.26
C ASN A 464 22.17 -6.83 -4.63
N ARG A 465 22.83 -5.66 -4.82
CA ARG A 465 24.12 -5.38 -4.18
C ARG A 465 24.03 -5.32 -2.67
N ASP A 466 22.88 -4.88 -2.16
CA ASP A 466 22.64 -4.64 -0.73
C ASP A 466 22.03 -5.87 -0.02
N LEU A 467 22.07 -7.07 -0.62
CA LEU A 467 21.48 -8.27 -0.01
C LEU A 467 22.14 -8.64 1.32
N ASP A 468 23.45 -8.46 1.42
CA ASP A 468 24.22 -8.76 2.64
C ASP A 468 24.03 -7.69 3.74
N GLU A 469 23.64 -6.48 3.38
CA GLU A 469 23.47 -5.34 4.28
C GLU A 469 22.02 -5.15 4.74
N LYS A 470 21.10 -6.06 4.34
CA LYS A 470 19.70 -5.94 4.74
C LYS A 470 19.52 -6.15 6.23
N ASN A 471 18.97 -5.13 6.86
CA ASN A 471 18.54 -5.20 8.25
C ASN A 471 17.30 -6.06 8.39
N PHE A 472 17.02 -6.45 9.62
CA PHE A 472 15.79 -7.15 9.97
C PHE A 472 15.07 -6.38 11.08
N CYS A 473 13.99 -5.71 10.72
CA CYS A 473 13.18 -4.94 11.68
C CYS A 473 12.12 -5.84 12.32
N VAL A 474 11.93 -5.71 13.61
CA VAL A 474 10.85 -6.38 14.36
C VAL A 474 9.93 -5.32 14.94
N TRP A 475 8.68 -5.29 14.48
CA TRP A 475 7.70 -4.31 14.89
C TRP A 475 6.66 -4.95 15.80
N THR A 476 6.52 -4.39 16.99
CA THR A 476 5.52 -4.83 17.96
C THR A 476 4.48 -3.75 18.22
N SER A 477 3.40 -4.10 18.88
CA SER A 477 2.53 -3.14 19.52
C SER A 477 3.13 -2.66 20.84
N MET A 478 2.48 -1.67 21.49
CA MET A 478 2.83 -1.22 22.84
C MET A 478 2.31 -2.16 23.95
N LEU A 479 1.53 -3.19 23.59
CA LEU A 479 0.94 -4.10 24.57
C LEU A 479 1.97 -5.13 25.07
N GLN A 480 2.00 -5.34 26.39
CA GLN A 480 3.01 -6.14 27.08
C GLN A 480 3.24 -7.52 26.47
N ARG A 481 2.16 -8.22 26.09
CA ARG A 481 2.26 -9.54 25.43
C ARG A 481 2.98 -9.52 24.08
N SER A 482 2.87 -8.44 23.33
CA SER A 482 3.55 -8.30 22.03
C SER A 482 5.03 -7.96 22.23
N VAL A 483 5.32 -7.04 23.15
CA VAL A 483 6.69 -6.66 23.52
C VAL A 483 7.44 -7.86 24.08
N ALA A 484 6.86 -8.59 25.05
CA ALA A 484 7.47 -9.77 25.64
C ALA A 484 7.70 -10.92 24.61
N THR A 485 6.88 -11.02 23.55
CA THR A 485 7.13 -11.99 22.48
C THR A 485 8.39 -11.64 21.68
N ALA A 486 8.74 -10.35 21.60
CA ALA A 486 9.93 -9.87 20.88
C ALA A 486 11.20 -9.82 21.75
N GLU A 487 11.15 -10.16 23.04
CA GLU A 487 12.24 -10.03 23.99
C GLU A 487 13.57 -10.66 23.50
N TYR A 488 13.48 -11.82 22.86
CA TYR A 488 14.66 -12.51 22.33
C TYR A 488 15.27 -11.82 21.09
N PHE A 489 14.47 -11.04 20.35
CA PHE A 489 14.97 -10.21 19.26
C PHE A 489 15.61 -8.92 19.76
N ASP A 490 15.06 -8.34 20.84
CA ASP A 490 15.61 -7.13 21.46
C ASP A 490 16.99 -7.38 22.11
N ALA A 491 17.24 -8.63 22.50
CA ALA A 491 18.53 -9.07 23.04
C ALA A 491 19.57 -9.46 21.98
N ASP A 492 19.22 -9.40 20.68
CA ASP A 492 20.06 -9.83 19.56
C ASP A 492 20.34 -8.62 18.63
N ASP A 493 21.60 -8.18 18.56
CA ASP A 493 22.04 -7.01 17.76
C ASP A 493 21.78 -7.15 16.25
N ASP A 494 21.44 -8.34 15.76
CA ASP A 494 21.09 -8.60 14.37
C ASP A 494 19.68 -8.09 14.01
N TYR A 495 18.90 -7.62 15.00
CA TYR A 495 17.51 -7.19 14.83
C TYR A 495 17.28 -5.77 15.39
N ASP A 496 16.44 -4.98 14.69
CA ASP A 496 16.03 -3.64 15.11
C ASP A 496 14.57 -3.71 15.59
N VAL A 497 14.36 -3.70 16.91
CA VAL A 497 13.02 -3.82 17.52
C VAL A 497 12.40 -2.45 17.73
N LYS A 498 11.17 -2.27 17.24
CA LYS A 498 10.39 -1.03 17.38
C LYS A 498 8.96 -1.28 17.85
N ASN A 499 8.52 -0.50 18.82
CA ASN A 499 7.17 -0.58 19.36
C ASN A 499 6.30 0.52 18.75
N TRP A 500 5.13 0.13 18.18
CA TRP A 500 4.22 1.04 17.50
C TRP A 500 2.82 0.99 18.12
N GLU A 501 2.33 2.13 18.58
CA GLU A 501 0.95 2.24 19.09
C GLU A 501 -0.09 1.87 18.03
N MET A 502 0.17 2.20 16.79
CA MET A 502 -0.71 1.86 15.66
C MET A 502 -0.92 0.34 15.46
N LEU A 503 -0.03 -0.50 16.02
CA LEU A 503 -0.15 -1.96 15.99
C LEU A 503 -0.89 -2.53 17.22
N ASN A 504 -1.37 -1.70 18.16
CA ASN A 504 -2.18 -2.17 19.29
C ASN A 504 -3.43 -2.91 18.80
N GLU A 505 -3.93 -3.84 19.61
CA GLU A 505 -5.17 -4.55 19.30
C GLU A 505 -6.35 -3.57 19.19
N LEU A 506 -7.38 -3.97 18.49
CA LEU A 506 -8.66 -3.28 18.48
C LEU A 506 -9.15 -3.11 19.90
N ASN A 507 -9.44 -1.88 20.31
CA ASN A 507 -9.94 -1.56 21.64
C ASN A 507 -11.42 -1.96 21.76
N ALA A 508 -11.71 -2.88 22.67
CA ALA A 508 -13.07 -3.35 22.89
C ALA A 508 -13.91 -2.40 23.79
N GLY A 509 -13.38 -1.24 24.14
CA GLY A 509 -14.10 -0.21 24.91
C GLY A 509 -14.66 -0.74 26.23
N LEU A 510 -15.98 -0.66 26.41
CA LEU A 510 -16.67 -1.16 27.58
C LEU A 510 -16.48 -2.67 27.82
N PHE A 511 -16.13 -3.43 26.80
CA PHE A 511 -16.00 -4.89 26.86
C PHE A 511 -14.56 -5.37 27.10
N GLU A 512 -13.62 -4.46 27.32
CA GLU A 512 -12.26 -4.81 27.72
C GLU A 512 -12.25 -5.69 28.98
N GLY A 513 -11.53 -6.82 28.93
CA GLY A 513 -11.42 -7.79 30.04
C GLY A 513 -12.63 -8.71 30.23
N MET A 514 -13.66 -8.61 29.38
CA MET A 514 -14.83 -9.50 29.42
C MET A 514 -14.66 -10.66 28.45
N THR A 515 -15.29 -11.78 28.75
CA THR A 515 -15.45 -12.90 27.81
C THR A 515 -16.66 -12.69 26.90
N TYR A 516 -16.70 -13.37 25.75
CA TYR A 516 -17.87 -13.30 24.84
C TYR A 516 -19.15 -13.79 25.51
N ASP A 517 -19.08 -14.80 26.41
CA ASP A 517 -20.23 -15.29 27.16
C ASP A 517 -20.76 -14.28 28.16
N GLU A 518 -19.87 -13.50 28.78
CA GLU A 518 -20.26 -12.40 29.66
C GLU A 518 -20.93 -11.28 28.88
N ILE A 519 -20.41 -10.94 27.69
CA ILE A 519 -21.01 -9.92 26.82
C ILE A 519 -22.37 -10.39 26.32
N ALA A 520 -22.50 -11.63 25.89
CA ALA A 520 -23.78 -12.17 25.44
C ALA A 520 -24.86 -12.14 26.52
N ARG A 521 -24.48 -12.39 27.79
CA ARG A 521 -25.40 -12.34 28.94
C ARG A 521 -25.73 -10.92 29.40
N LYS A 522 -24.73 -10.03 29.47
CA LYS A 522 -24.90 -8.68 30.02
C LYS A 522 -25.39 -7.67 28.98
N TYR A 523 -25.00 -7.86 27.72
CA TYR A 523 -25.24 -6.92 26.61
C TYR A 523 -25.71 -7.64 25.34
N PRO A 524 -26.83 -8.39 25.38
CA PRO A 524 -27.28 -9.23 24.27
C PRO A 524 -27.53 -8.45 22.98
N GLU A 525 -28.04 -7.23 23.07
CA GLU A 525 -28.27 -6.38 21.87
C GLU A 525 -26.96 -6.03 21.16
N GLU A 526 -25.93 -5.64 21.90
CA GLU A 526 -24.62 -5.32 21.33
C GLU A 526 -23.93 -6.55 20.76
N PHE A 527 -24.07 -7.70 21.44
CA PHE A 527 -23.59 -8.99 20.91
C PHE A 527 -24.24 -9.32 19.57
N HIS A 528 -25.54 -9.16 19.43
CA HIS A 528 -26.25 -9.40 18.17
C HIS A 528 -25.93 -8.36 17.09
N LYS A 529 -25.78 -7.08 17.42
CA LYS A 529 -25.34 -6.04 16.48
C LYS A 529 -23.98 -6.40 15.87
N ARG A 530 -23.03 -6.78 16.72
CA ARG A 530 -21.70 -7.19 16.28
C ARG A 530 -21.73 -8.47 15.45
N ALA A 531 -22.52 -9.46 15.83
CA ALA A 531 -22.65 -10.70 15.09
C ALA A 531 -23.23 -10.49 13.68
N ARG A 532 -24.10 -9.49 13.53
CA ARG A 532 -24.76 -9.15 12.26
C ARG A 532 -23.82 -8.44 11.30
N ASP A 533 -22.99 -7.53 11.81
CA ASP A 533 -22.09 -6.71 10.99
C ASP A 533 -20.79 -6.39 11.77
N LYS A 534 -19.82 -7.30 11.69
CA LYS A 534 -18.53 -7.13 12.38
C LYS A 534 -17.68 -6.01 11.79
N LEU A 535 -17.80 -5.73 10.51
CA LEU A 535 -16.96 -4.75 9.81
C LEU A 535 -17.30 -3.32 10.26
N ASN A 536 -18.58 -3.00 10.31
CA ASN A 536 -19.05 -1.65 10.62
C ASN A 536 -19.33 -1.47 12.11
N TYR A 537 -19.33 -2.55 12.91
CA TYR A 537 -19.57 -2.49 14.35
C TYR A 537 -18.43 -1.75 15.07
N ILE A 538 -18.80 -0.81 15.91
CA ILE A 538 -17.90 -0.08 16.80
C ILE A 538 -18.23 -0.49 18.23
N TYR A 539 -17.24 -0.92 18.99
CA TYR A 539 -17.42 -1.27 20.38
C TYR A 539 -17.84 -0.06 21.21
N PRO A 540 -18.83 -0.19 22.12
CA PRO A 540 -19.31 0.92 22.93
C PRO A 540 -18.29 1.31 24.01
N GLY A 541 -18.42 2.54 24.52
CA GLY A 541 -17.58 3.07 25.58
C GLY A 541 -16.41 3.92 25.07
N VAL A 542 -15.65 4.44 26.03
CA VAL A 542 -14.52 5.33 25.74
C VAL A 542 -13.41 4.55 25.03
N GLY A 543 -12.95 5.07 23.90
CA GLY A 543 -11.88 4.46 23.13
C GLY A 543 -12.28 3.24 22.31
N GLY A 544 -13.57 2.81 22.34
CA GLY A 544 -14.03 1.66 21.56
C GLY A 544 -13.81 1.86 20.05
N GLU A 545 -13.22 0.87 19.42
CA GLU A 545 -12.91 0.85 17.98
C GLU A 545 -13.77 -0.18 17.23
N GLY A 546 -13.75 -0.11 15.93
CA GLY A 546 -14.18 -1.16 14.99
C GLY A 546 -13.11 -1.41 13.94
N TYR A 547 -13.34 -2.36 13.03
CA TYR A 547 -12.37 -2.67 11.98
C TYR A 547 -12.05 -1.47 11.08
N LEU A 548 -13.00 -0.59 10.81
CA LEU A 548 -12.77 0.59 9.97
C LEU A 548 -11.80 1.60 10.63
N GLN A 549 -11.84 1.73 11.96
CA GLN A 549 -10.88 2.54 12.70
C GLN A 549 -9.48 1.90 12.68
N VAL A 550 -9.40 0.58 12.84
CA VAL A 550 -8.13 -0.16 12.73
C VAL A 550 -7.52 0.02 11.33
N ILE A 551 -8.31 -0.10 10.25
CA ILE A 551 -7.86 0.17 8.88
C ILE A 551 -7.32 1.61 8.77
N SER A 552 -8.04 2.58 9.33
CA SER A 552 -7.64 3.99 9.27
C SER A 552 -6.30 4.26 9.95
N ARG A 553 -6.06 3.71 11.17
CA ARG A 553 -4.79 3.92 11.89
C ARG A 553 -3.62 3.12 11.29
N LEU A 554 -3.89 1.99 10.65
CA LEU A 554 -2.86 1.19 9.98
C LEU A 554 -2.45 1.75 8.60
N ARG A 555 -3.09 2.79 8.10
CA ARG A 555 -2.78 3.39 6.80
C ARG A 555 -1.31 3.79 6.67
N ASP A 556 -0.78 4.42 7.69
CA ASP A 556 0.61 4.89 7.69
C ASP A 556 1.59 3.72 7.85
N MET A 557 1.20 2.70 8.64
CA MET A 557 1.98 1.46 8.76
C MET A 557 2.07 0.71 7.43
N VAL A 558 0.98 0.60 6.67
CA VAL A 558 0.99 -0.01 5.34
C VAL A 558 1.92 0.73 4.39
N ARG A 559 1.90 2.07 4.40
CA ARG A 559 2.83 2.88 3.59
C ARG A 559 4.28 2.66 3.99
N GLU A 560 4.55 2.55 5.29
CA GLU A 560 5.89 2.28 5.79
C GLU A 560 6.36 0.86 5.41
N ILE A 561 5.50 -0.16 5.53
CA ILE A 561 5.81 -1.52 5.08
C ILE A 561 6.08 -1.57 3.57
N GLU A 562 5.34 -0.80 2.76
CA GLU A 562 5.60 -0.70 1.32
C GLU A 562 6.93 0.03 1.03
N ARG A 563 7.32 1.00 1.86
CA ARG A 563 8.52 1.82 1.69
C ARG A 563 9.81 1.11 2.12
N ILE A 564 9.75 0.31 3.18
CA ILE A 564 10.93 -0.34 3.75
C ILE A 564 11.57 -1.28 2.72
N THR A 565 12.89 -1.24 2.63
CA THR A 565 13.70 -2.11 1.76
C THR A 565 14.25 -3.33 2.49
N ASP A 566 14.22 -3.30 3.81
CA ASP A 566 14.67 -4.35 4.73
C ASP A 566 13.59 -5.40 4.99
N HIS A 567 13.96 -6.47 5.66
CA HIS A 567 12.99 -7.43 6.17
C HIS A 567 12.21 -6.85 7.35
N VAL A 568 10.96 -7.25 7.50
CA VAL A 568 10.15 -6.85 8.65
C VAL A 568 9.34 -8.02 9.20
N LEU A 569 9.40 -8.21 10.53
CA LEU A 569 8.53 -9.10 11.28
C LEU A 569 7.54 -8.24 12.09
N ILE A 570 6.27 -8.47 11.91
CA ILE A 570 5.19 -7.79 12.65
C ILE A 570 4.61 -8.76 13.67
N ILE A 571 4.84 -8.49 14.95
CA ILE A 571 4.25 -9.22 16.08
C ILE A 571 3.05 -8.43 16.55
N GLY A 572 1.89 -8.74 15.99
CA GLY A 572 0.66 -8.01 16.20
C GLY A 572 -0.40 -8.79 16.97
N HIS A 573 -1.64 -8.46 16.66
CA HIS A 573 -2.85 -8.97 17.28
C HIS A 573 -3.83 -9.45 16.22
N ARG A 574 -4.91 -10.14 16.65
CA ARG A 574 -5.85 -10.78 15.74
C ARG A 574 -6.44 -9.82 14.70
N SER A 575 -6.92 -8.66 15.14
CA SER A 575 -7.57 -7.68 14.25
C SER A 575 -6.56 -7.00 13.33
N VAL A 576 -5.41 -6.62 13.86
CA VAL A 576 -4.30 -6.00 13.11
C VAL A 576 -3.76 -6.94 12.03
N CYS A 577 -3.48 -8.19 12.38
CA CYS A 577 -2.99 -9.19 11.42
C CYS A 577 -4.00 -9.43 10.28
N ARG A 578 -5.30 -9.53 10.60
CA ARG A 578 -6.37 -9.66 9.60
C ARG A 578 -6.37 -8.51 8.59
N VAL A 579 -6.29 -7.28 9.11
CA VAL A 579 -6.32 -6.06 8.29
C VAL A 579 -5.08 -5.95 7.40
N LEU A 580 -3.88 -6.25 7.93
CA LEU A 580 -2.65 -6.24 7.16
C LEU A 580 -2.61 -7.36 6.11
N MET A 581 -2.98 -8.59 6.49
CA MET A 581 -3.02 -9.71 5.55
C MET A 581 -4.02 -9.47 4.43
N ALA A 582 -5.20 -8.92 4.73
CA ALA A 582 -6.19 -8.58 3.71
C ALA A 582 -5.63 -7.60 2.67
N TYR A 583 -4.85 -6.60 3.12
CA TYR A 583 -4.18 -5.68 2.22
C TYR A 583 -3.17 -6.38 1.30
N PHE A 584 -2.26 -7.17 1.86
CA PHE A 584 -1.20 -7.81 1.06
C PHE A 584 -1.73 -8.92 0.15
N MET A 585 -2.75 -9.64 0.56
CA MET A 585 -3.35 -10.74 -0.20
C MET A 585 -4.44 -10.28 -1.18
N ASP A 586 -4.66 -8.97 -1.31
CA ASP A 586 -5.70 -8.39 -2.19
C ASP A 586 -7.11 -8.95 -1.89
N LEU A 587 -7.40 -9.13 -0.61
CA LEU A 587 -8.71 -9.58 -0.14
C LEU A 587 -9.68 -8.41 0.02
N THR A 588 -10.96 -8.75 0.07
CA THR A 588 -12.01 -7.75 0.25
C THR A 588 -12.13 -7.31 1.70
N ARG A 589 -12.77 -6.17 1.95
CA ARG A 589 -13.03 -5.70 3.32
C ARG A 589 -13.92 -6.67 4.11
N GLU A 590 -14.87 -7.28 3.43
CA GLU A 590 -15.78 -8.27 4.01
C GLU A 590 -15.01 -9.53 4.46
N ASP A 591 -13.97 -9.91 3.73
CA ASP A 591 -13.12 -11.05 4.08
C ASP A 591 -12.28 -10.80 5.36
N ILE A 592 -12.01 -9.53 5.72
CA ILE A 592 -11.22 -9.18 6.92
C ILE A 592 -11.82 -9.80 8.17
N THR A 593 -13.13 -9.71 8.34
CA THR A 593 -13.81 -10.16 9.57
C THR A 593 -13.94 -11.68 9.65
N ASP A 594 -13.91 -12.35 8.51
CA ASP A 594 -14.10 -13.79 8.38
C ASP A 594 -12.79 -14.59 8.34
N MET A 595 -11.67 -13.89 8.18
CA MET A 595 -10.34 -14.52 8.15
C MET A 595 -9.99 -15.10 9.53
N ASP A 596 -9.52 -16.32 9.59
CA ASP A 596 -8.96 -16.87 10.82
C ASP A 596 -7.45 -16.66 10.91
N VAL A 597 -7.03 -16.08 12.02
CA VAL A 597 -5.62 -15.84 12.36
C VAL A 597 -5.40 -16.36 13.78
N PRO A 598 -5.24 -17.68 13.97
CA PRO A 598 -5.04 -18.26 15.30
C PRO A 598 -3.66 -17.94 15.88
N LEU A 599 -3.49 -18.16 17.19
CA LEU A 599 -2.18 -18.14 17.82
C LEU A 599 -1.30 -19.26 17.26
N GLY A 600 0.01 -19.06 17.27
CA GLY A 600 0.96 -20.05 16.78
C GLY A 600 1.10 -20.10 15.26
N MET A 601 0.45 -19.21 14.52
CA MET A 601 0.64 -19.08 13.06
C MET A 601 1.60 -17.95 12.73
N LEU A 602 2.49 -18.22 11.78
CA LEU A 602 3.43 -17.28 11.21
C LEU A 602 3.26 -17.25 9.69
N TYR A 603 3.10 -16.07 9.12
CA TYR A 603 2.87 -15.86 7.70
C TYR A 603 4.04 -15.10 7.08
N ALA A 604 4.57 -15.60 5.96
CA ALA A 604 5.59 -14.94 5.17
C ALA A 604 4.99 -14.43 3.87
N ILE A 605 5.23 -13.18 3.57
CA ILE A 605 4.78 -12.50 2.36
C ILE A 605 6.02 -11.92 1.67
N GLU A 606 6.29 -12.36 0.46
CA GLU A 606 7.36 -11.80 -0.36
C GLU A 606 6.76 -11.00 -1.50
N PRO A 607 6.86 -9.66 -1.48
CA PRO A 607 6.48 -8.85 -2.63
C PRO A 607 7.34 -9.20 -3.84
N LYS A 608 6.69 -9.53 -4.94
CA LYS A 608 7.33 -9.76 -6.23
C LYS A 608 6.88 -8.67 -7.21
N PRO A 609 7.62 -8.40 -8.28
CA PRO A 609 7.22 -7.40 -9.28
C PRO A 609 5.82 -7.63 -9.85
N TYR A 610 5.35 -8.88 -9.86
CA TYR A 610 4.09 -9.28 -10.49
C TYR A 610 3.20 -10.11 -9.57
N GLY A 611 3.20 -9.84 -8.28
CA GLY A 611 2.36 -10.51 -7.31
C GLY A 611 3.02 -10.62 -5.94
N ILE A 612 2.63 -11.62 -5.20
CA ILE A 612 3.23 -11.98 -3.91
C ILE A 612 3.50 -13.48 -3.87
N ALA A 613 4.58 -13.90 -3.22
CA ALA A 613 4.70 -15.28 -2.73
C ALA A 613 4.20 -15.30 -1.27
N PHE A 614 3.43 -16.32 -0.93
CA PHE A 614 2.83 -16.46 0.39
C PHE A 614 3.11 -17.83 0.95
N HIS A 615 3.65 -17.89 2.17
CA HIS A 615 3.90 -19.11 2.92
C HIS A 615 3.29 -18.99 4.32
N ALA A 616 2.84 -20.09 4.86
CA ALA A 616 2.31 -20.15 6.21
C ALA A 616 3.00 -21.26 7.00
N TYR A 617 3.29 -20.96 8.25
CA TYR A 617 3.96 -21.87 9.16
C TYR A 617 3.15 -21.99 10.45
N LYS A 618 3.07 -23.20 11.00
CA LYS A 618 2.40 -23.47 12.26
C LYS A 618 3.43 -23.87 13.31
N TYR A 619 3.37 -23.26 14.46
CA TYR A 619 4.20 -23.62 15.61
C TYR A 619 3.80 -24.99 16.15
N ASN A 620 4.76 -25.90 16.24
CA ASN A 620 4.68 -27.19 16.89
C ASN A 620 5.35 -27.10 18.27
N GLU A 621 4.56 -27.26 19.33
CA GLU A 621 5.06 -27.11 20.72
C GLU A 621 6.01 -28.24 21.12
N GLU A 622 5.79 -29.47 20.63
CA GLU A 622 6.64 -30.63 20.96
C GLU A 622 8.06 -30.49 20.37
N LEU A 623 8.12 -29.96 19.13
CA LEU A 623 9.39 -29.74 18.44
C LEU A 623 10.01 -28.38 18.78
N ALA A 624 9.28 -27.49 19.45
CA ALA A 624 9.63 -26.09 19.65
C ALA A 624 10.11 -25.42 18.34
N TRP A 625 9.42 -25.70 17.22
CA TRP A 625 9.77 -25.27 15.87
C TRP A 625 8.53 -24.98 15.02
N PHE A 626 8.73 -24.37 13.84
CA PHE A 626 7.65 -24.06 12.91
C PHE A 626 7.68 -25.00 11.72
N GLU A 627 6.53 -25.58 11.40
CA GLU A 627 6.31 -26.45 10.26
C GLU A 627 5.56 -25.70 9.16
N GLU A 628 6.05 -25.80 7.92
CA GLU A 628 5.39 -25.19 6.79
C GLU A 628 4.08 -25.91 6.45
N LEU A 629 3.03 -25.15 6.24
CA LEU A 629 1.74 -25.64 5.78
C LEU A 629 1.61 -25.42 4.27
N PRO A 630 1.87 -26.42 3.43
CA PRO A 630 1.76 -26.27 1.99
C PRO A 630 0.31 -25.95 1.61
N ASN A 631 0.13 -25.04 0.66
CA ASN A 631 -1.17 -24.64 0.14
C ASN A 631 -2.14 -24.07 1.19
N TYR A 632 -1.62 -23.51 2.29
CA TYR A 632 -2.45 -22.91 3.33
C TYR A 632 -3.24 -21.72 2.77
N ARG A 633 -4.52 -21.68 3.14
CA ARG A 633 -5.40 -20.53 2.91
C ARG A 633 -5.94 -20.05 4.25
N PRO A 634 -5.97 -18.73 4.52
CA PRO A 634 -6.69 -18.22 5.66
C PRO A 634 -8.15 -18.65 5.56
N GLN A 635 -8.55 -19.61 6.37
CA GLN A 635 -9.91 -20.15 6.34
C GLN A 635 -10.89 -19.07 6.81
N LYS A 636 -12.07 -19.03 6.23
CA LYS A 636 -13.18 -18.29 6.83
C LYS A 636 -13.47 -18.91 8.19
N ALA A 637 -13.47 -18.09 9.25
CA ALA A 637 -13.90 -18.54 10.56
C ALA A 637 -15.30 -19.15 10.41
N ALA A 638 -15.48 -20.39 10.83
CA ALA A 638 -16.78 -21.03 10.77
C ALA A 638 -17.81 -20.12 11.45
N ARG A 639 -18.92 -19.82 10.77
CA ARG A 639 -20.02 -19.06 11.36
C ARG A 639 -20.54 -19.82 12.57
N GLY A 640 -20.02 -19.56 13.76
CA GLY A 640 -20.36 -20.30 14.98
C GLY A 640 -19.22 -20.39 15.99
N SER A 641 -17.96 -20.26 15.61
CA SER A 641 -16.86 -20.07 16.58
C SER A 641 -16.79 -18.57 16.94
N VAL A 642 -17.63 -18.20 17.87
CA VAL A 642 -17.63 -16.88 18.51
C VAL A 642 -16.41 -16.76 19.44
#